data_5c61590e87b936d57e3cbbb985403a4c
#
_entry.id   5c61590e87b936d57e3cbbb985403a4c
#
_cell.length_a   1.000
_cell.length_b   1.000
_cell.length_c   1.000
_cell.angle_alpha   90.00
_cell.angle_beta   90.00
_cell.angle_gamma   90.00
#
_symmetry.space_group_name_H-M   'P 1'
#
loop_
_entity.id
_entity.type
_entity.pdbx_description
1 polymer ?
#
loop_
_entity_poly.entity_id
_entity_poly.type
_entity_poly.pdbx_seq_one_letter_code
_entity_poly.pdbx_strand_id
1 'polypeptide(L)'
;MSDPLLALSPWRSPEVTSWRRLPMNAVDRRAGAHSLDGDWRFRLLPAPDAPVGGDWSSAAVPGVWTMQNVQGTVDLPRYLNIRMPFPEFPPLSPDANPTGVYERDVDVPADWAGRRIVLQVGAAESVLLVHVDGRPVGVSKDSRLAAEFDLSDVLSPGRRSVVRLTVVKWSDASHIEDQDHWWHGGITRSVLLYATDPLYLADVDVRASAEGELRVDCRVRDAGGALPAGWYVTGELGAPDGPDGPGGLTLAQDAEFDLANAEDERVSAFLGEARLHARVPEVRTWTAETPELYGLTVRLHRADGSVADASRHRVGFRDVTIVGRDLLVNGERIFVRGVNRHDFHPLTGRTVSVEDMRADLVLLKRFGFNAIRTAHYPNDPALYDLADEIGFYVVDEADIESHDHAHEIADDPRYLNAFVDRVSRMVLRDKNHPSVIVWSLGNESDYGANHDAAAGWVRRHDPTRPLQYEGAAKRGWADPHVASDIACPMYAPLEDCVAHALSGLQTKPLIQCEYSHAMGNSNGTLADHWAAIEATPGLQGGFIWEFWDHGILQSVNDGRPVGRGGAGLYDNGVTAPGYRWAYGGDFGETDHDGAFIADGVVLPDRTVKPVMYEHRELAAPLRLRGFRHEGLVLSNHQHFRGLEWLAGEWELSLAHGGTLTAAADLPDLRPGETAVVPLPFELPADGGEAWLTLRVTTAEDLPWAPRGTPVCAPQVRLRAAEPAGAPAVSGRVETDAEGLLVHPLLTSSPTLSLWRAPTDNDELGGMALRWRTWGLDSLVRKLVSVRQEGDGVTVLSEYAATAGVVRHRQVFTPVEGGVRVDEQAELPEEFDDVARVGTVFETVAGLDLLEWFGQGPWESYPDRSGGAPVGHHRVPVDELFTPYLRPQESGGRHGVRRFTLSAPDATGLAVTLDEPRQISVTRYRAEDLTAASHHDELVPRAGCVVHLDAAHRGLGTASCGPDTFPSYLVAPGVHRWSWTLRVL
;
A
#
# COMPACT_ATOMS: atom_id res chain seq x y z
N MET A 1 -22.91 44.52 -1.36
CA MET A 1 -22.64 44.04 0.02
C MET A 1 -21.54 43.01 -0.12
N SER A 2 -20.48 43.08 0.64
CA SER A 2 -19.44 42.06 0.65
C SER A 2 -20.07 40.71 1.04
N ASP A 3 -19.62 39.66 0.40
CA ASP A 3 -20.02 38.27 0.76
C ASP A 3 -19.69 37.98 2.23
N PRO A 4 -20.69 37.67 3.08
CA PRO A 4 -20.43 37.45 4.50
C PRO A 4 -19.54 36.24 4.79
N LEU A 5 -19.48 35.24 3.89
CA LEU A 5 -18.57 34.08 4.06
C LEU A 5 -17.12 34.48 3.83
N LEU A 6 -16.86 35.37 2.88
CA LEU A 6 -15.52 35.91 2.65
C LEU A 6 -15.08 36.82 3.80
N ALA A 7 -16.02 37.54 4.42
CA ALA A 7 -15.71 38.43 5.56
C ALA A 7 -15.25 37.67 6.82
N LEU A 8 -15.57 36.38 6.94
CA LEU A 8 -15.12 35.49 8.03
C LEU A 8 -13.66 35.04 7.83
N SER A 9 -13.10 35.19 6.63
CA SER A 9 -11.77 34.65 6.24
C SER A 9 -11.51 33.25 6.80
N PRO A 10 -12.41 32.27 6.51
CA PRO A 10 -12.36 30.95 7.16
C PRO A 10 -11.06 30.20 6.86
N TRP A 11 -10.33 30.54 5.80
CA TRP A 11 -9.05 29.93 5.45
C TRP A 11 -7.86 30.42 6.31
N ARG A 12 -8.09 31.27 7.34
CA ARG A 12 -7.09 31.79 8.27
C ARG A 12 -7.57 31.75 9.74
N SER A 13 -8.56 30.93 10.03
CA SER A 13 -9.24 30.91 11.34
C SER A 13 -9.41 29.46 11.79
N PRO A 14 -8.42 28.84 12.43
CA PRO A 14 -8.44 27.42 12.83
C PRO A 14 -9.58 27.10 13.81
N GLU A 15 -10.06 28.08 14.57
CA GLU A 15 -11.21 27.91 15.47
C GLU A 15 -12.53 27.72 14.73
N VAL A 16 -12.62 28.14 13.45
CA VAL A 16 -13.79 27.98 12.59
C VAL A 16 -13.66 26.75 11.74
N THR A 17 -14.21 25.61 12.18
CA THR A 17 -14.22 24.35 11.40
C THR A 17 -15.39 24.29 10.41
N SER A 18 -16.50 25.00 10.70
CA SER A 18 -17.67 25.03 9.84
C SER A 18 -18.63 26.17 10.19
N TRP A 19 -19.54 26.47 9.25
CA TRP A 19 -20.71 27.30 9.49
C TRP A 19 -21.91 26.70 8.77
N ARG A 20 -22.99 26.42 9.51
CA ARG A 20 -24.23 25.75 9.01
C ARG A 20 -24.01 24.37 8.38
N ARG A 21 -22.87 23.75 8.53
CA ARG A 21 -22.67 22.34 8.18
C ARG A 21 -23.50 21.48 9.14
N LEU A 22 -24.24 20.52 8.60
CA LEU A 22 -25.00 19.55 9.40
C LEU A 22 -24.04 18.62 10.17
N PRO A 23 -24.47 18.08 11.33
CA PRO A 23 -23.70 17.08 12.06
C PRO A 23 -23.45 15.83 11.22
N MET A 24 -22.26 15.23 11.39
CA MET A 24 -21.92 13.95 10.76
C MET A 24 -22.80 12.82 11.34
N ASN A 25 -23.11 11.85 10.49
CA ASN A 25 -23.98 10.73 10.82
C ASN A 25 -23.62 9.49 9.97
N ALA A 26 -24.12 8.31 10.37
CA ALA A 26 -23.89 7.04 9.70
C ALA A 26 -25.07 6.58 8.82
N VAL A 27 -25.98 7.48 8.43
CA VAL A 27 -27.11 7.15 7.55
C VAL A 27 -26.71 7.32 6.09
N ASP A 28 -26.60 6.22 5.36
CA ASP A 28 -26.27 6.27 3.93
C ASP A 28 -27.45 6.81 3.10
N ARG A 29 -27.23 7.93 2.42
CA ARG A 29 -28.18 8.60 1.53
C ARG A 29 -27.85 8.45 0.05
N ARG A 30 -26.76 7.73 -0.31
CA ARG A 30 -26.31 7.57 -1.72
C ARG A 30 -27.40 6.92 -2.58
N ALA A 31 -28.08 5.92 -2.06
CA ALA A 31 -29.17 5.25 -2.76
C ALA A 31 -30.42 6.15 -2.80
N GLY A 32 -30.72 6.74 -3.94
CA GLY A 32 -31.86 7.64 -4.16
C GLY A 32 -31.51 9.13 -4.16
N ALA A 33 -30.23 9.47 -4.00
CA ALA A 33 -29.73 10.82 -4.23
C ALA A 33 -29.63 11.14 -5.72
N HIS A 34 -29.83 12.41 -6.06
CA HIS A 34 -29.48 12.96 -7.37
C HIS A 34 -28.00 13.27 -7.40
N SER A 35 -27.22 12.59 -8.26
CA SER A 35 -25.83 12.94 -8.49
C SER A 35 -25.73 14.28 -9.23
N LEU A 36 -24.89 15.15 -8.70
CA LEU A 36 -24.46 16.37 -9.36
C LEU A 36 -23.04 16.20 -9.96
N ASP A 37 -22.55 14.99 -10.08
CA ASP A 37 -21.28 14.66 -10.72
C ASP A 37 -21.34 14.94 -12.23
N GLY A 38 -20.16 15.15 -12.82
CA GLY A 38 -20.01 15.46 -14.24
C GLY A 38 -19.43 16.86 -14.47
N ASP A 39 -19.74 17.46 -15.61
CA ASP A 39 -19.16 18.75 -16.00
C ASP A 39 -19.82 19.92 -15.26
N TRP A 40 -18.98 20.75 -14.63
CA TRP A 40 -19.36 22.00 -14.00
C TRP A 40 -18.72 23.17 -14.73
N ARG A 41 -19.38 24.32 -14.81
CA ARG A 41 -18.72 25.59 -15.16
C ARG A 41 -17.65 25.86 -14.10
N PHE A 42 -16.42 26.09 -14.55
CA PHE A 42 -15.28 26.24 -13.67
C PHE A 42 -14.47 27.49 -13.93
N ARG A 43 -13.90 28.04 -12.87
CA ARG A 43 -12.98 29.15 -12.92
C ARG A 43 -11.96 29.06 -11.80
N LEU A 44 -10.68 29.26 -12.13
CA LEU A 44 -9.62 29.41 -11.12
C LEU A 44 -9.35 30.88 -10.87
N LEU A 45 -9.46 31.30 -9.62
CA LEU A 45 -9.12 32.62 -9.14
C LEU A 45 -7.72 32.61 -8.52
N PRO A 46 -6.98 33.77 -8.55
CA PRO A 46 -5.66 33.86 -7.93
C PRO A 46 -5.72 33.97 -6.39
N ALA A 47 -6.89 34.31 -5.82
CA ALA A 47 -7.11 34.44 -4.38
C ALA A 47 -8.63 34.34 -4.06
N PRO A 48 -9.01 33.99 -2.81
CA PRO A 48 -10.42 33.77 -2.43
C PRO A 48 -11.31 35.02 -2.58
N ASP A 49 -10.76 36.21 -2.42
CA ASP A 49 -11.45 37.51 -2.52
C ASP A 49 -11.37 38.14 -3.91
N ALA A 50 -10.73 37.47 -4.87
CA ALA A 50 -10.65 37.96 -6.24
C ALA A 50 -12.04 37.95 -6.89
N PRO A 51 -12.40 38.96 -7.72
CA PRO A 51 -13.71 39.03 -8.34
C PRO A 51 -13.93 37.87 -9.32
N VAL A 52 -15.07 37.21 -9.22
CA VAL A 52 -15.52 36.21 -10.20
C VAL A 52 -15.93 36.89 -11.49
N GLY A 53 -14.99 37.11 -12.43
CA GLY A 53 -15.22 37.76 -13.69
C GLY A 53 -14.48 37.06 -14.86
N GLY A 54 -14.89 37.27 -16.16
CA GLY A 54 -14.30 36.69 -17.39
C GLY A 54 -14.93 35.36 -17.85
N ASP A 55 -14.24 34.63 -18.73
CA ASP A 55 -14.77 33.42 -19.36
C ASP A 55 -14.73 32.19 -18.44
N TRP A 56 -15.76 31.37 -18.54
CA TRP A 56 -15.86 30.10 -17.81
C TRP A 56 -15.28 28.96 -18.67
N SER A 57 -14.56 28.05 -18.03
CA SER A 57 -14.18 26.75 -18.59
C SER A 57 -15.07 25.65 -18.00
N SER A 58 -14.78 24.39 -18.34
CA SER A 58 -15.41 23.22 -17.75
C SER A 58 -14.42 22.45 -16.89
N ALA A 59 -14.86 21.93 -15.75
CA ALA A 59 -14.13 20.97 -14.95
C ALA A 59 -15.04 19.81 -14.55
N ALA A 60 -14.51 18.59 -14.59
CA ALA A 60 -15.22 17.42 -14.11
C ALA A 60 -15.23 17.38 -12.58
N VAL A 61 -16.35 17.01 -12.00
CA VAL A 61 -16.56 16.75 -10.57
C VAL A 61 -17.14 15.34 -10.42
N PRO A 62 -16.57 14.45 -9.60
CA PRO A 62 -15.33 14.63 -8.85
C PRO A 62 -14.10 14.83 -9.74
N GLY A 63 -13.13 15.62 -9.23
CA GLY A 63 -11.86 15.86 -9.90
C GLY A 63 -11.08 17.02 -9.28
N VAL A 64 -9.78 16.89 -9.26
CA VAL A 64 -8.86 17.97 -8.89
C VAL A 64 -8.45 18.74 -10.13
N TRP A 65 -8.46 20.10 -10.06
CA TRP A 65 -8.16 20.93 -11.25
C TRP A 65 -6.69 20.83 -11.68
N THR A 66 -5.78 20.45 -10.76
CA THR A 66 -4.36 20.25 -11.04
C THR A 66 -4.09 19.09 -12.01
N MET A 67 -5.01 18.12 -12.11
CA MET A 67 -4.96 16.97 -13.03
C MET A 67 -5.81 17.17 -14.29
N GLN A 68 -6.47 18.31 -14.43
CA GLN A 68 -7.34 18.61 -15.55
C GLN A 68 -6.75 19.74 -16.39
N ASN A 69 -6.69 19.59 -17.70
CA ASN A 69 -6.28 20.65 -18.63
C ASN A 69 -7.38 21.73 -18.75
N VAL A 70 -7.60 22.45 -17.66
CA VAL A 70 -8.60 23.52 -17.62
C VAL A 70 -8.06 24.75 -18.32
N GLN A 71 -8.78 25.30 -19.29
CA GLN A 71 -8.35 26.40 -20.11
C GLN A 71 -8.01 27.65 -19.27
N GLY A 72 -6.79 28.18 -19.44
CA GLY A 72 -6.31 29.36 -18.70
C GLY A 72 -5.79 29.11 -17.30
N THR A 73 -5.73 27.87 -16.83
CA THR A 73 -5.29 27.50 -15.50
C THR A 73 -3.81 27.12 -15.49
N VAL A 74 -3.04 27.66 -14.53
CA VAL A 74 -1.63 27.33 -14.29
C VAL A 74 -1.47 27.02 -12.80
N ASP A 75 -2.08 25.92 -12.35
CA ASP A 75 -1.82 25.33 -11.04
C ASP A 75 -1.60 23.83 -11.29
N LEU A 76 -0.35 23.40 -11.16
CA LEU A 76 0.09 22.02 -11.43
C LEU A 76 0.26 21.27 -10.10
N PRO A 77 0.31 19.93 -10.13
CA PRO A 77 0.64 19.14 -8.95
C PRO A 77 1.98 19.59 -8.36
N ARG A 78 2.10 19.57 -7.04
CA ARG A 78 3.34 19.80 -6.30
C ARG A 78 3.56 18.64 -5.35
N TYR A 79 4.82 18.22 -5.20
CA TYR A 79 5.19 17.20 -4.23
C TYR A 79 6.26 17.71 -3.26
N LEU A 80 5.93 17.64 -2.00
CA LEU A 80 6.84 17.84 -0.85
C LEU A 80 6.45 16.83 0.24
N ASN A 81 7.45 16.31 0.95
CA ASN A 81 7.26 15.41 2.07
C ASN A 81 7.13 16.20 3.40
N ILE A 82 8.26 16.71 3.91
CA ILE A 82 8.35 17.22 5.29
C ILE A 82 8.19 18.75 5.42
N ARG A 83 7.98 19.45 4.34
CA ARG A 83 7.91 20.93 4.32
C ARG A 83 6.64 21.39 3.66
N MET A 84 6.04 22.45 4.25
CA MET A 84 4.91 23.12 3.61
C MET A 84 5.32 23.71 2.24
N PRO A 85 4.42 23.71 1.24
CA PRO A 85 4.67 24.28 -0.08
C PRO A 85 4.65 25.83 -0.08
N PHE A 86 4.60 26.46 1.08
CA PHE A 86 4.63 27.90 1.29
C PHE A 86 5.27 28.25 2.65
N PRO A 87 5.85 29.46 2.81
CA PRO A 87 6.65 29.82 3.99
C PRO A 87 5.84 30.40 5.17
N GLU A 88 4.52 30.56 5.04
CA GLU A 88 3.68 31.17 6.07
C GLU A 88 3.56 30.25 7.29
N PHE A 89 3.74 30.82 8.48
CA PHE A 89 3.63 30.09 9.76
C PHE A 89 2.16 29.90 10.19
N PRO A 90 1.78 28.77 10.81
CA PRO A 90 0.41 28.52 11.27
C PRO A 90 -0.15 29.66 12.13
N PRO A 91 -1.39 30.11 11.93
CA PRO A 91 -2.41 29.61 11.01
C PRO A 91 -2.49 30.34 9.67
N LEU A 92 -1.46 31.06 9.27
CA LEU A 92 -1.49 31.87 8.05
C LEU A 92 -1.40 31.00 6.79
N SER A 93 -2.03 31.49 5.72
CA SER A 93 -1.93 30.94 4.39
C SER A 93 -1.47 32.02 3.41
N PRO A 94 -0.86 31.68 2.25
CA PRO A 94 -0.36 32.65 1.30
C PRO A 94 -1.48 33.55 0.76
N ASP A 95 -1.12 34.80 0.38
CA ASP A 95 -2.04 35.73 -0.25
C ASP A 95 -2.36 35.28 -1.71
N ALA A 96 -1.36 34.75 -2.42
CA ALA A 96 -1.56 34.08 -3.71
C ALA A 96 -2.09 32.67 -3.46
N ASN A 97 -3.41 32.52 -3.49
CA ASN A 97 -4.08 31.29 -3.04
C ASN A 97 -5.08 30.82 -4.11
N PRO A 98 -4.68 29.84 -4.94
CA PRO A 98 -5.54 29.32 -5.98
C PRO A 98 -6.92 28.93 -5.44
N THR A 99 -7.98 29.47 -6.05
CA THR A 99 -9.35 29.26 -5.58
C THR A 99 -10.25 28.85 -6.73
N GLY A 100 -10.75 27.60 -6.68
CA GLY A 100 -11.65 27.04 -7.69
C GLY A 100 -13.10 27.45 -7.44
N VAL A 101 -13.74 28.08 -8.42
CA VAL A 101 -15.18 28.39 -8.39
C VAL A 101 -15.89 27.48 -9.39
N TYR A 102 -16.82 26.68 -8.85
CA TYR A 102 -17.64 25.75 -9.61
C TYR A 102 -19.08 26.21 -9.60
N GLU A 103 -19.75 26.22 -10.75
CA GLU A 103 -21.19 26.50 -10.87
C GLU A 103 -21.90 25.42 -11.66
N ARG A 104 -23.09 25.05 -11.18
CA ARG A 104 -23.99 24.14 -11.87
C ARG A 104 -25.44 24.58 -11.74
N ASP A 105 -26.17 24.51 -12.84
CA ASP A 105 -27.63 24.65 -12.82
C ASP A 105 -28.25 23.34 -12.33
N VAL A 106 -29.10 23.44 -11.33
CA VAL A 106 -29.77 22.30 -10.69
C VAL A 106 -31.29 22.44 -10.85
N ASP A 107 -31.89 21.49 -11.53
CA ASP A 107 -33.35 21.39 -11.62
C ASP A 107 -33.87 20.60 -10.39
N VAL A 108 -34.52 21.27 -9.47
CA VAL A 108 -35.03 20.64 -8.23
C VAL A 108 -36.32 19.87 -8.55
N PRO A 109 -36.39 18.55 -8.28
CA PRO A 109 -37.57 17.75 -8.58
C PRO A 109 -38.86 18.33 -7.95
N ALA A 110 -39.95 18.43 -8.74
CA ALA A 110 -41.20 19.02 -8.27
C ALA A 110 -41.90 18.18 -7.18
N ASP A 111 -41.67 16.86 -7.19
CA ASP A 111 -42.18 15.90 -6.19
C ASP A 111 -41.46 16.00 -4.84
N TRP A 112 -40.45 16.82 -4.72
CA TRP A 112 -39.80 17.15 -3.44
C TRP A 112 -40.51 18.25 -2.65
N ALA A 113 -41.65 18.71 -3.14
CA ALA A 113 -42.45 19.71 -2.43
C ALA A 113 -42.83 19.25 -1.02
N GLY A 114 -42.48 20.06 0.00
CA GLY A 114 -42.68 19.75 1.39
C GLY A 114 -41.66 18.80 2.02
N ARG A 115 -40.63 18.41 1.28
CA ARG A 115 -39.53 17.60 1.79
C ARG A 115 -38.38 18.50 2.23
N ARG A 116 -37.51 17.97 3.11
CA ARG A 116 -36.22 18.54 3.47
C ARG A 116 -35.22 18.23 2.35
N ILE A 117 -34.48 19.24 1.87
CA ILE A 117 -33.54 19.10 0.76
C ILE A 117 -32.12 19.35 1.28
N VAL A 118 -31.22 18.43 1.03
CA VAL A 118 -29.83 18.46 1.52
C VAL A 118 -28.84 18.34 0.36
N LEU A 119 -27.86 19.21 0.34
CA LEU A 119 -26.65 19.09 -0.49
C LEU A 119 -25.56 18.40 0.31
N GLN A 120 -24.96 17.35 -0.25
CA GLN A 120 -23.74 16.70 0.25
C GLN A 120 -22.60 16.94 -0.73
N VAL A 121 -21.48 17.48 -0.26
CA VAL A 121 -20.21 17.53 -0.98
C VAL A 121 -19.29 16.52 -0.32
N GLY A 122 -18.90 15.47 -1.05
CA GLY A 122 -18.21 14.30 -0.49
C GLY A 122 -16.83 14.58 0.07
N ALA A 123 -16.07 15.49 -0.58
CA ALA A 123 -14.78 16.01 -0.09
C ALA A 123 -14.33 17.20 -0.94
N ALA A 124 -13.65 18.18 -0.34
CA ALA A 124 -13.12 19.37 -1.03
C ALA A 124 -11.84 19.90 -0.36
N GLU A 125 -10.78 20.04 -1.11
CA GLU A 125 -9.45 20.49 -0.63
C GLU A 125 -9.25 22.00 -0.82
N SER A 126 -9.13 22.83 0.26
CA SER A 126 -9.20 22.54 1.68
C SER A 126 -10.42 23.20 2.35
N VAL A 127 -10.86 24.39 1.89
CA VAL A 127 -12.02 25.10 2.44
C VAL A 127 -13.11 25.21 1.41
N LEU A 128 -14.30 24.73 1.78
CA LEU A 128 -15.50 24.76 0.96
C LEU A 128 -16.42 25.90 1.39
N LEU A 129 -16.81 26.76 0.45
CA LEU A 129 -17.87 27.79 0.59
C LEU A 129 -19.03 27.45 -0.33
N VAL A 130 -20.26 27.40 0.21
CA VAL A 130 -21.47 27.03 -0.54
C VAL A 130 -22.41 28.21 -0.70
N HIS A 131 -22.86 28.45 -1.95
CA HIS A 131 -23.88 29.44 -2.29
C HIS A 131 -24.98 28.84 -3.18
N VAL A 132 -26.21 29.33 -3.04
CA VAL A 132 -27.32 29.01 -3.94
C VAL A 132 -27.94 30.33 -4.42
N ASP A 133 -28.01 30.53 -5.73
CA ASP A 133 -28.52 31.78 -6.36
C ASP A 133 -27.85 33.05 -5.76
N GLY A 134 -26.55 32.96 -5.46
CA GLY A 134 -25.76 34.03 -4.86
C GLY A 134 -26.01 34.25 -3.35
N ARG A 135 -26.82 33.43 -2.70
CA ARG A 135 -27.05 33.49 -1.24
C ARG A 135 -26.04 32.57 -0.54
N PRO A 136 -25.39 33.05 0.52
CA PRO A 136 -24.49 32.21 1.32
C PRO A 136 -25.27 31.12 2.08
N VAL A 137 -24.78 29.89 1.99
CA VAL A 137 -25.39 28.72 2.64
C VAL A 137 -24.53 28.21 3.77
N GLY A 138 -23.23 27.99 3.53
CA GLY A 138 -22.38 27.43 4.57
C GLY A 138 -20.89 27.37 4.22
N VAL A 139 -20.10 26.94 5.21
CA VAL A 139 -18.66 26.70 5.14
C VAL A 139 -18.35 25.35 5.74
N SER A 140 -17.37 24.63 5.17
CA SER A 140 -16.76 23.46 5.76
C SER A 140 -15.25 23.45 5.54
N LYS A 141 -14.53 22.91 6.51
CA LYS A 141 -13.14 22.49 6.41
C LYS A 141 -13.04 20.99 6.66
N ASP A 142 -11.83 20.43 6.54
CA ASP A 142 -11.54 19.01 6.46
C ASP A 142 -11.73 18.47 5.02
N SER A 143 -10.59 18.26 4.37
CA SER A 143 -10.54 17.95 2.94
C SER A 143 -11.07 16.55 2.59
N ARG A 144 -11.28 15.67 3.60
CA ARG A 144 -11.53 14.24 3.40
C ARG A 144 -12.91 13.75 3.84
N LEU A 145 -13.62 14.53 4.64
CA LEU A 145 -14.95 14.17 5.13
C LEU A 145 -16.06 14.97 4.46
N ALA A 146 -17.18 14.30 4.19
CA ALA A 146 -18.33 14.92 3.53
C ALA A 146 -18.91 16.09 4.34
N ALA A 147 -19.33 17.13 3.63
CA ALA A 147 -20.05 18.26 4.20
C ALA A 147 -21.50 18.29 3.71
N GLU A 148 -22.45 18.31 4.63
CA GLU A 148 -23.89 18.41 4.33
C GLU A 148 -24.45 19.77 4.71
N PHE A 149 -25.34 20.30 3.85
CA PHE A 149 -26.00 21.58 4.05
C PHE A 149 -27.49 21.48 3.75
N ASP A 150 -28.34 21.95 4.67
CA ASP A 150 -29.79 22.02 4.45
C ASP A 150 -30.13 23.20 3.52
N LEU A 151 -30.68 22.89 2.37
CA LEU A 151 -31.05 23.83 1.33
C LEU A 151 -32.56 24.09 1.24
N SER A 152 -33.35 23.59 2.17
CA SER A 152 -34.83 23.66 2.15
C SER A 152 -35.35 25.09 2.08
N ASP A 153 -34.63 26.06 2.70
CA ASP A 153 -35.04 27.49 2.72
C ASP A 153 -34.60 28.25 1.45
N VAL A 154 -33.72 27.70 0.63
CA VAL A 154 -33.09 28.39 -0.53
C VAL A 154 -33.45 27.74 -1.86
N LEU A 155 -33.70 26.43 -1.89
CA LEU A 155 -34.15 25.73 -3.09
C LEU A 155 -35.70 25.64 -3.12
N SER A 156 -36.26 25.72 -4.31
CA SER A 156 -37.70 25.59 -4.54
C SER A 156 -37.99 24.42 -5.48
N PRO A 157 -38.74 23.39 -5.05
CA PRO A 157 -39.13 22.27 -5.91
C PRO A 157 -39.81 22.73 -7.21
N GLY A 158 -39.47 22.09 -8.32
CA GLY A 158 -39.92 22.44 -9.66
C GLY A 158 -39.26 23.68 -10.26
N ARG A 159 -38.23 24.26 -9.63
CA ARG A 159 -37.49 25.41 -10.14
C ARG A 159 -36.02 25.04 -10.38
N ARG A 160 -35.42 25.77 -11.30
CA ARG A 160 -33.96 25.75 -11.53
C ARG A 160 -33.30 26.78 -10.64
N SER A 161 -32.19 26.38 -10.01
CA SER A 161 -31.32 27.22 -9.19
C SER A 161 -29.85 27.01 -9.58
N VAL A 162 -28.99 27.96 -9.29
CA VAL A 162 -27.55 27.86 -9.49
C VAL A 162 -26.90 27.51 -8.17
N VAL A 163 -26.28 26.33 -8.08
CA VAL A 163 -25.39 25.95 -6.97
C VAL A 163 -23.97 26.39 -7.33
N ARG A 164 -23.35 27.15 -6.44
CA ARG A 164 -21.94 27.55 -6.53
C ARG A 164 -21.16 26.96 -5.37
N LEU A 165 -20.08 26.23 -5.69
CA LEU A 165 -19.09 25.72 -4.75
C LEU A 165 -17.79 26.47 -4.97
N THR A 166 -17.24 27.09 -3.93
CA THR A 166 -15.94 27.75 -3.99
C THR A 166 -14.97 27.00 -3.10
N VAL A 167 -13.86 26.53 -3.66
CA VAL A 167 -12.85 25.74 -2.98
C VAL A 167 -11.56 26.53 -2.91
N VAL A 168 -11.12 26.85 -1.69
CA VAL A 168 -9.86 27.55 -1.41
C VAL A 168 -8.78 26.52 -1.16
N LYS A 169 -7.67 26.55 -1.91
CA LYS A 169 -6.61 25.54 -1.85
C LYS A 169 -5.81 25.59 -0.54
N TRP A 170 -5.31 26.75 -0.18
CA TRP A 170 -4.45 26.90 0.99
C TRP A 170 -5.20 27.53 2.17
N SER A 171 -5.04 26.94 3.35
CA SER A 171 -5.71 27.44 4.56
C SER A 171 -4.92 27.09 5.82
N ASP A 172 -5.42 27.55 6.98
CA ASP A 172 -4.95 27.08 8.27
C ASP A 172 -5.06 25.55 8.41
N ALA A 173 -6.04 24.94 7.74
CA ALA A 173 -6.21 23.50 7.70
C ALA A 173 -5.09 22.80 6.92
N SER A 174 -4.46 23.45 5.94
CA SER A 174 -3.32 22.86 5.22
C SER A 174 -2.16 22.49 6.13
N HIS A 175 -1.97 23.20 7.26
CA HIS A 175 -0.93 22.87 8.25
C HIS A 175 -1.25 21.64 9.12
N ILE A 176 -2.46 21.10 9.07
CA ILE A 176 -2.86 19.84 9.70
C ILE A 176 -3.38 18.80 8.67
N GLU A 177 -3.11 19.04 7.40
CA GLU A 177 -3.33 18.15 6.25
C GLU A 177 -2.04 18.05 5.42
N ASP A 178 -0.88 18.06 6.12
CA ASP A 178 0.48 18.12 5.58
C ASP A 178 1.02 16.69 5.34
N GLN A 179 0.26 15.92 4.54
CA GLN A 179 0.62 14.54 4.20
C GLN A 179 1.77 14.47 3.19
N ASP A 180 2.62 13.46 3.31
CA ASP A 180 3.59 13.06 2.30
C ASP A 180 2.87 12.56 1.04
N HIS A 181 2.38 13.52 0.25
CA HIS A 181 1.60 13.26 -0.96
C HIS A 181 1.57 14.49 -1.87
N TRP A 182 1.12 14.31 -3.12
CA TRP A 182 0.85 15.39 -4.05
C TRP A 182 -0.16 16.41 -3.48
N TRP A 183 0.18 17.69 -3.55
CA TRP A 183 -0.73 18.79 -3.25
C TRP A 183 -1.62 19.10 -4.44
N HIS A 184 -2.91 18.92 -4.24
CA HIS A 184 -3.93 19.18 -5.25
C HIS A 184 -4.87 20.31 -4.81
N GLY A 185 -5.95 20.52 -5.56
CA GLY A 185 -7.07 21.37 -5.21
C GLY A 185 -8.28 20.98 -6.04
N GLY A 186 -9.46 20.91 -5.40
CA GLY A 186 -10.68 20.54 -6.09
C GLY A 186 -11.70 19.82 -5.23
N ILE A 187 -12.64 19.15 -5.88
CA ILE A 187 -13.71 18.35 -5.28
C ILE A 187 -13.41 16.89 -5.59
N THR A 188 -12.89 16.15 -4.62
CA THR A 188 -12.31 14.81 -4.84
C THR A 188 -13.31 13.67 -4.81
N ARG A 189 -14.50 13.88 -4.21
CA ARG A 189 -15.57 12.88 -4.08
C ARG A 189 -16.91 13.44 -4.57
N SER A 190 -17.89 12.56 -4.80
CA SER A 190 -19.19 12.88 -5.38
C SER A 190 -19.92 14.03 -4.70
N VAL A 191 -20.66 14.81 -5.49
CA VAL A 191 -21.60 15.83 -5.03
C VAL A 191 -23.02 15.32 -5.25
N LEU A 192 -23.80 15.25 -4.17
CA LEU A 192 -25.14 14.67 -4.16
C LEU A 192 -26.16 15.67 -3.67
N LEU A 193 -27.38 15.60 -4.24
CA LEU A 193 -28.55 16.29 -3.73
C LEU A 193 -29.61 15.25 -3.40
N TYR A 194 -30.12 15.25 -2.17
CA TYR A 194 -31.16 14.31 -1.74
C TYR A 194 -32.27 15.00 -0.96
N ALA A 195 -33.42 14.34 -0.87
CA ALA A 195 -34.55 14.83 -0.07
C ALA A 195 -35.04 13.78 0.90
N THR A 196 -35.30 14.19 2.15
CA THR A 196 -35.91 13.36 3.18
C THR A 196 -37.30 13.88 3.48
N ASP A 197 -38.07 13.07 4.20
CA ASP A 197 -39.27 13.58 4.89
C ASP A 197 -38.85 14.64 5.93
N PRO A 198 -39.72 15.58 6.31
CA PRO A 198 -39.43 16.44 7.46
C PRO A 198 -39.13 15.66 8.74
N LEU A 199 -39.80 14.54 8.97
CA LEU A 199 -39.47 13.57 10.02
C LEU A 199 -38.49 12.52 9.44
N TYR A 200 -37.23 12.47 9.93
CA TYR A 200 -36.18 11.67 9.35
C TYR A 200 -35.28 11.02 10.40
N LEU A 201 -34.62 9.93 10.00
CA LEU A 201 -33.49 9.32 10.74
C LEU A 201 -32.29 10.24 10.63
N ALA A 202 -31.87 10.81 11.74
CA ALA A 202 -30.71 11.72 11.79
C ALA A 202 -29.39 10.98 12.05
N ASP A 203 -29.45 9.81 12.67
CA ASP A 203 -28.30 8.93 12.90
C ASP A 203 -28.77 7.52 13.28
N VAL A 204 -27.94 6.52 12.98
CA VAL A 204 -28.12 5.12 13.37
C VAL A 204 -26.79 4.57 13.85
N ASP A 205 -26.73 4.08 15.10
CA ASP A 205 -25.56 3.46 15.72
C ASP A 205 -25.84 1.97 15.92
N VAL A 206 -25.02 1.11 15.30
CA VAL A 206 -25.18 -0.35 15.30
C VAL A 206 -24.07 -0.99 16.10
N ARG A 207 -24.42 -1.76 17.13
CA ARG A 207 -23.47 -2.53 17.94
C ARG A 207 -23.85 -4.00 17.93
N ALA A 208 -22.95 -4.85 17.43
CA ALA A 208 -23.17 -6.27 17.24
C ALA A 208 -21.98 -7.06 17.80
N SER A 209 -22.20 -7.87 18.83
CA SER A 209 -21.15 -8.66 19.49
C SER A 209 -21.00 -10.06 18.90
N ALA A 210 -19.86 -10.68 19.10
CA ALA A 210 -19.60 -12.07 18.70
C ALA A 210 -20.55 -13.08 19.37
N GLU A 211 -21.19 -12.73 20.49
CA GLU A 211 -22.20 -13.55 21.17
C GLU A 211 -23.59 -13.45 20.55
N GLY A 212 -23.77 -12.64 19.48
CA GLY A 212 -25.03 -12.46 18.77
C GLY A 212 -25.94 -11.39 19.36
N GLU A 213 -25.46 -10.58 20.31
CA GLU A 213 -26.24 -9.44 20.81
C GLU A 213 -26.19 -8.30 19.77
N LEU A 214 -27.35 -7.79 19.38
CA LEU A 214 -27.53 -6.65 18.48
C LEU A 214 -28.26 -5.53 19.19
N ARG A 215 -27.66 -4.34 19.21
CA ARG A 215 -28.28 -3.11 19.66
C ARG A 215 -28.20 -2.07 18.56
N VAL A 216 -29.30 -1.34 18.32
CA VAL A 216 -29.38 -0.28 17.34
C VAL A 216 -29.98 0.96 17.99
N ASP A 217 -29.16 2.00 18.16
CA ASP A 217 -29.61 3.28 18.71
C ASP A 217 -29.92 4.22 17.52
N CYS A 218 -31.17 4.67 17.41
CA CYS A 218 -31.65 5.52 16.32
C CYS A 218 -31.92 6.92 16.83
N ARG A 219 -31.38 7.93 16.15
CA ARG A 219 -31.71 9.34 16.43
C ARG A 219 -32.65 9.86 15.36
N VAL A 220 -33.74 10.45 15.79
CA VAL A 220 -34.83 10.99 14.94
C VAL A 220 -34.89 12.50 15.10
N ARG A 221 -35.18 13.22 14.01
CA ARG A 221 -35.37 14.68 14.01
C ARG A 221 -36.53 15.04 13.12
N ASP A 222 -37.12 16.19 13.40
CA ASP A 222 -38.11 16.83 12.54
C ASP A 222 -37.57 18.19 12.07
N ALA A 223 -37.73 18.50 10.78
CA ALA A 223 -37.26 19.75 10.19
C ALA A 223 -37.98 20.97 10.74
N GLY A 224 -39.22 20.80 11.24
CA GLY A 224 -39.99 21.82 11.94
C GLY A 224 -39.57 22.05 13.40
N GLY A 225 -38.63 21.26 13.93
CA GLY A 225 -38.05 21.42 15.26
C GLY A 225 -38.83 20.75 16.40
N ALA A 226 -40.07 20.33 16.20
CA ALA A 226 -40.89 19.63 17.19
C ALA A 226 -41.25 18.23 16.68
N LEU A 227 -40.95 17.19 17.44
CA LEU A 227 -41.25 15.83 17.06
C LEU A 227 -42.78 15.58 17.16
N PRO A 228 -43.41 15.01 16.11
CA PRO A 228 -44.85 14.68 16.17
C PRO A 228 -45.12 13.52 17.13
N ALA A 229 -46.24 13.54 17.82
CA ALA A 229 -46.62 12.43 18.70
C ALA A 229 -46.92 11.15 17.90
N GLY A 230 -46.62 9.99 18.51
CA GLY A 230 -46.99 8.67 17.97
C GLY A 230 -46.06 8.14 16.87
N TRP A 231 -44.91 8.77 16.58
CA TRP A 231 -43.90 8.16 15.75
C TRP A 231 -43.26 6.94 16.45
N TYR A 232 -42.74 6.01 15.66
CA TYR A 232 -41.98 4.84 16.16
C TYR A 232 -40.98 4.33 15.13
N VAL A 233 -39.98 3.53 15.59
CA VAL A 233 -38.98 2.93 14.76
C VAL A 233 -39.11 1.41 14.77
N THR A 234 -38.90 0.77 13.62
CA THR A 234 -38.80 -0.69 13.51
C THR A 234 -37.49 -1.09 12.89
N GLY A 235 -36.97 -2.26 13.30
CA GLY A 235 -35.77 -2.87 12.72
C GLY A 235 -36.04 -4.30 12.26
N GLU A 236 -35.43 -4.68 11.14
CA GLU A 236 -35.49 -6.03 10.58
C GLU A 236 -34.10 -6.45 10.14
N LEU A 237 -33.61 -7.59 10.67
CA LEU A 237 -32.34 -8.19 10.35
C LEU A 237 -32.56 -9.39 9.43
N GLY A 238 -32.05 -9.35 8.21
CA GLY A 238 -32.03 -10.46 7.24
C GLY A 238 -30.95 -11.49 7.52
N ALA A 239 -31.04 -12.65 6.87
CA ALA A 239 -30.00 -13.66 6.91
C ALA A 239 -28.71 -13.20 6.20
N PRO A 240 -27.52 -13.80 6.49
CA PRO A 240 -26.25 -13.40 5.88
C PRO A 240 -26.21 -13.55 4.35
N ASP A 241 -26.98 -14.46 3.78
CA ASP A 241 -26.96 -14.79 2.34
C ASP A 241 -27.87 -13.87 1.48
N GLY A 242 -28.46 -12.79 2.05
CA GLY A 242 -29.18 -11.79 1.28
C GLY A 242 -30.00 -10.80 2.13
N PRO A 243 -30.06 -9.54 1.73
CA PRO A 243 -30.83 -8.50 2.44
C PRO A 243 -32.33 -8.73 2.40
N ASP A 244 -32.85 -9.60 1.51
CA ASP A 244 -34.26 -9.86 1.26
C ASP A 244 -34.63 -11.36 1.48
N GLY A 245 -33.80 -12.13 2.21
CA GLY A 245 -34.07 -13.54 2.50
C GLY A 245 -35.30 -13.75 3.37
N PRO A 246 -36.17 -14.77 3.10
CA PRO A 246 -37.36 -15.06 3.91
C PRO A 246 -36.92 -15.55 5.29
N GLY A 247 -37.24 -14.78 6.34
CA GLY A 247 -37.03 -15.14 7.73
C GLY A 247 -36.32 -14.07 8.56
N GLY A 248 -36.55 -12.79 8.25
CA GLY A 248 -35.95 -11.66 8.98
C GLY A 248 -36.31 -11.66 10.47
N LEU A 249 -35.32 -11.46 11.33
CA LEU A 249 -35.52 -11.25 12.76
C LEU A 249 -36.01 -9.82 13.00
N THR A 250 -37.19 -9.66 13.57
CA THR A 250 -37.68 -8.35 13.99
C THR A 250 -37.02 -7.93 15.30
N LEU A 251 -36.45 -6.73 15.34
CA LEU A 251 -35.85 -6.16 16.53
C LEU A 251 -36.96 -5.66 17.49
N ALA A 252 -36.80 -5.94 18.78
CA ALA A 252 -37.64 -5.38 19.81
C ALA A 252 -37.22 -3.95 20.16
N GLN A 253 -38.17 -3.06 20.43
CA GLN A 253 -37.91 -1.70 20.91
C GLN A 253 -37.90 -1.68 22.44
N ASP A 254 -36.92 -1.02 23.04
CA ASP A 254 -36.86 -0.81 24.48
C ASP A 254 -37.93 0.21 24.92
N ALA A 255 -38.82 -0.19 25.81
CA ALA A 255 -39.88 0.65 26.30
C ALA A 255 -39.39 1.87 27.13
N GLU A 256 -38.22 1.78 27.70
CA GLU A 256 -37.59 2.89 28.48
C GLU A 256 -37.12 4.05 27.59
N PHE A 257 -37.02 3.83 26.28
CA PHE A 257 -36.61 4.85 25.31
C PHE A 257 -37.77 5.49 24.54
N ASP A 258 -38.99 5.14 24.83
CA ASP A 258 -40.20 5.84 24.31
C ASP A 258 -40.42 7.15 25.11
N LEU A 259 -39.56 8.14 24.85
CA LEU A 259 -39.55 9.44 25.51
C LEU A 259 -40.56 10.42 24.93
N ALA A 260 -41.49 9.97 24.07
CA ALA A 260 -42.62 10.81 23.60
C ALA A 260 -43.50 11.35 24.73
N ASN A 261 -43.36 10.85 25.95
CA ASN A 261 -44.15 11.19 27.14
C ASN A 261 -43.36 11.86 28.28
N ALA A 262 -42.14 12.31 28.05
CA ALA A 262 -41.34 12.95 29.11
C ALA A 262 -41.80 14.39 29.37
N GLU A 263 -42.44 14.63 30.49
CA GLU A 263 -42.89 15.95 30.98
C GLU A 263 -41.73 16.84 31.54
N ASP A 264 -40.49 16.37 31.60
CA ASP A 264 -39.35 17.10 32.15
C ASP A 264 -38.50 17.78 31.05
N GLU A 265 -38.41 19.10 31.03
CA GLU A 265 -37.61 19.91 30.09
C GLU A 265 -36.13 19.54 30.06
N ARG A 266 -35.58 18.93 31.14
CA ARG A 266 -34.18 18.39 31.17
C ARG A 266 -34.01 17.14 30.34
N VAL A 267 -35.10 16.44 30.06
CA VAL A 267 -35.14 15.24 29.22
C VAL A 267 -35.30 15.60 27.73
N SER A 268 -35.67 16.84 27.41
CA SER A 268 -35.89 17.30 26.02
C SER A 268 -34.61 17.15 25.14
N ALA A 269 -33.43 17.10 25.73
CA ALA A 269 -32.19 16.81 25.00
C ALA A 269 -32.11 15.36 24.49
N PHE A 270 -32.89 14.46 25.02
CA PHE A 270 -33.01 13.05 24.62
C PHE A 270 -34.21 12.75 23.75
N LEU A 271 -35.08 13.75 23.50
CA LEU A 271 -36.23 13.59 22.62
C LEU A 271 -35.78 13.24 21.19
N GLY A 272 -36.34 12.17 20.64
CA GLY A 272 -36.04 11.65 19.31
C GLY A 272 -35.00 10.53 19.29
N GLU A 273 -34.84 9.81 20.38
CA GLU A 273 -34.03 8.59 20.40
C GLU A 273 -34.92 7.35 20.49
N ALA A 274 -34.58 6.28 19.77
CA ALA A 274 -35.24 4.97 19.88
C ALA A 274 -34.12 3.90 19.94
N ARG A 275 -34.26 2.94 20.83
CA ARG A 275 -33.37 1.80 20.94
C ARG A 275 -34.06 0.52 20.50
N LEU A 276 -33.42 -0.22 19.59
CA LEU A 276 -33.86 -1.53 19.16
C LEU A 276 -32.83 -2.55 19.60
N HIS A 277 -33.26 -3.76 19.91
CA HIS A 277 -32.37 -4.85 20.27
C HIS A 277 -32.87 -6.20 19.72
N ALA A 278 -31.93 -7.12 19.52
CA ALA A 278 -32.20 -8.51 19.19
C ALA A 278 -31.08 -9.40 19.68
N ARG A 279 -31.33 -10.68 19.83
CA ARG A 279 -30.31 -11.72 19.96
C ARG A 279 -30.40 -12.70 18.82
N VAL A 280 -29.31 -12.89 18.10
CA VAL A 280 -29.16 -13.81 16.97
C VAL A 280 -28.60 -15.12 17.50
N PRO A 281 -29.36 -16.21 17.56
CA PRO A 281 -28.84 -17.50 17.97
C PRO A 281 -27.91 -18.06 16.87
N GLU A 282 -26.85 -18.74 17.29
CA GLU A 282 -25.88 -19.38 16.37
C GLU A 282 -25.34 -18.41 15.31
N VAL A 283 -25.00 -17.20 15.76
CA VAL A 283 -24.49 -16.13 14.89
C VAL A 283 -23.24 -16.55 14.14
N ARG A 284 -23.16 -16.27 12.84
CA ARG A 284 -21.92 -16.33 12.06
C ARG A 284 -21.18 -15.00 12.25
N THR A 285 -20.00 -15.07 12.85
CA THR A 285 -19.20 -13.88 13.18
C THR A 285 -18.44 -13.35 11.98
N TRP A 286 -18.24 -12.03 11.96
CA TRP A 286 -17.42 -11.38 10.95
C TRP A 286 -15.93 -11.43 11.35
N THR A 287 -15.07 -11.81 10.40
CA THR A 287 -13.61 -11.69 10.47
C THR A 287 -13.05 -11.33 9.10
N ALA A 288 -11.78 -10.94 9.03
CA ALA A 288 -11.13 -10.72 7.72
C ALA A 288 -10.98 -12.03 6.90
N GLU A 289 -11.04 -13.21 7.52
CA GLU A 289 -10.99 -14.52 6.82
C GLU A 289 -12.39 -15.00 6.42
N THR A 290 -13.41 -14.66 7.20
CA THR A 290 -14.82 -15.03 7.01
C THR A 290 -15.71 -13.80 7.19
N PRO A 291 -15.85 -12.93 6.16
CA PRO A 291 -16.53 -11.64 6.27
C PRO A 291 -18.06 -11.77 6.17
N GLU A 292 -18.68 -12.41 7.17
CA GLU A 292 -20.11 -12.66 7.22
C GLU A 292 -20.89 -11.39 7.56
N LEU A 293 -21.82 -10.99 6.69
CA LEU A 293 -22.59 -9.74 6.80
C LEU A 293 -24.09 -10.00 6.76
N TYR A 294 -24.80 -9.43 7.73
CA TYR A 294 -26.26 -9.44 7.81
C TYR A 294 -26.82 -8.12 7.30
N GLY A 295 -27.96 -8.15 6.60
CA GLY A 295 -28.65 -6.95 6.14
C GLY A 295 -29.60 -6.42 7.22
N LEU A 296 -29.37 -5.21 7.74
CA LEU A 296 -30.28 -4.52 8.67
C LEU A 296 -31.05 -3.43 7.93
N THR A 297 -32.38 -3.45 8.06
CA THR A 297 -33.26 -2.36 7.62
C THR A 297 -33.93 -1.71 8.81
N VAL A 298 -33.68 -0.41 8.99
CA VAL A 298 -34.32 0.44 10.00
C VAL A 298 -35.36 1.31 9.31
N ARG A 299 -36.61 1.36 9.84
CA ARG A 299 -37.68 2.18 9.30
C ARG A 299 -38.27 3.09 10.37
N LEU A 300 -38.42 4.36 10.04
CA LEU A 300 -39.12 5.36 10.85
C LEU A 300 -40.57 5.49 10.36
N HIS A 301 -41.53 5.38 11.26
CA HIS A 301 -42.96 5.43 10.97
C HIS A 301 -43.61 6.67 11.59
N ARG A 302 -44.60 7.21 10.88
CA ARG A 302 -45.56 8.18 11.44
C ARG A 302 -46.62 7.45 12.26
N ALA A 303 -47.42 8.19 13.03
CA ALA A 303 -48.48 7.66 13.87
C ALA A 303 -49.54 6.85 13.11
N ASP A 304 -49.71 7.09 11.82
CA ASP A 304 -50.64 6.35 10.95
C ASP A 304 -50.05 5.03 10.40
N GLY A 305 -48.77 4.71 10.74
CA GLY A 305 -48.06 3.53 10.29
C GLY A 305 -47.32 3.70 8.94
N SER A 306 -47.47 4.84 8.27
CA SER A 306 -46.73 5.11 7.03
C SER A 306 -45.22 5.30 7.30
N VAL A 307 -44.38 4.81 6.39
CA VAL A 307 -42.95 4.97 6.50
C VAL A 307 -42.58 6.41 6.11
N ALA A 308 -41.94 7.13 7.04
CA ALA A 308 -41.37 8.46 6.81
C ALA A 308 -39.97 8.37 6.22
N ASP A 309 -39.13 7.50 6.76
CA ASP A 309 -37.76 7.34 6.34
C ASP A 309 -37.26 5.91 6.59
N ALA A 310 -36.21 5.50 5.88
CA ALA A 310 -35.56 4.19 6.06
C ALA A 310 -34.07 4.26 5.81
N SER A 311 -33.35 3.44 6.55
CA SER A 311 -31.89 3.26 6.38
C SER A 311 -31.56 1.77 6.30
N ARG A 312 -30.55 1.43 5.49
CA ARG A 312 -30.03 0.07 5.35
C ARG A 312 -28.56 0.03 5.79
N HIS A 313 -28.21 -1.01 6.54
CA HIS A 313 -26.86 -1.22 7.04
C HIS A 313 -26.44 -2.66 6.81
N ARG A 314 -25.15 -2.89 6.62
CA ARG A 314 -24.54 -4.23 6.72
C ARG A 314 -23.99 -4.39 8.13
N VAL A 315 -24.30 -5.49 8.78
CA VAL A 315 -23.92 -5.76 10.16
C VAL A 315 -23.02 -6.98 10.22
N GLY A 316 -21.80 -6.80 10.68
CA GLY A 316 -20.87 -7.87 11.04
C GLY A 316 -20.83 -8.02 12.56
N PHE A 317 -21.11 -9.22 13.06
CA PHE A 317 -21.06 -9.54 14.48
C PHE A 317 -19.62 -9.86 14.88
N ARG A 318 -19.01 -9.01 15.73
CA ARG A 318 -17.64 -9.20 16.17
C ARG A 318 -17.33 -8.46 17.46
N ASP A 319 -16.29 -8.91 18.17
CA ASP A 319 -15.67 -8.22 19.29
C ASP A 319 -14.20 -7.89 18.98
N VAL A 320 -13.76 -6.71 19.41
CA VAL A 320 -12.35 -6.30 19.36
C VAL A 320 -11.91 -5.94 20.76
N THR A 321 -10.88 -6.60 21.26
CA THR A 321 -10.41 -6.41 22.65
C THR A 321 -8.88 -6.45 22.73
N ILE A 322 -8.32 -5.72 23.69
CA ILE A 322 -6.91 -5.89 24.09
C ILE A 322 -6.86 -6.62 25.42
N VAL A 323 -6.15 -7.75 25.45
CA VAL A 323 -5.91 -8.54 26.66
C VAL A 323 -4.41 -8.62 26.90
N GLY A 324 -3.95 -7.88 27.90
CA GLY A 324 -2.51 -7.75 28.16
C GLY A 324 -1.80 -7.08 26.97
N ARG A 325 -0.98 -7.84 26.28
CA ARG A 325 -0.19 -7.37 25.14
C ARG A 325 -0.66 -7.91 23.78
N ASP A 326 -1.89 -8.40 23.72
CA ASP A 326 -2.46 -8.96 22.50
C ASP A 326 -3.76 -8.26 22.10
N LEU A 327 -3.86 -7.87 20.83
CA LEU A 327 -5.08 -7.45 20.16
C LEU A 327 -5.82 -8.70 19.70
N LEU A 328 -7.07 -8.85 20.10
CA LEU A 328 -7.91 -10.00 19.80
C LEU A 328 -9.12 -9.56 18.97
N VAL A 329 -9.49 -10.39 18.01
CA VAL A 329 -10.77 -10.35 17.31
C VAL A 329 -11.53 -11.63 17.64
N ASN A 330 -12.77 -11.51 18.09
CA ASN A 330 -13.60 -12.65 18.53
C ASN A 330 -12.88 -13.60 19.51
N GLY A 331 -12.03 -13.05 20.37
CA GLY A 331 -11.26 -13.80 21.36
C GLY A 331 -9.96 -14.43 20.84
N GLU A 332 -9.70 -14.42 19.55
CA GLU A 332 -8.49 -14.97 18.94
C GLU A 332 -7.45 -13.88 18.64
N ARG A 333 -6.18 -14.17 18.93
CA ARG A 333 -5.05 -13.31 18.62
C ARG A 333 -4.80 -13.30 17.12
N ILE A 334 -4.83 -12.13 16.50
CA ILE A 334 -4.59 -11.97 15.07
C ILE A 334 -3.16 -11.49 14.76
N PHE A 335 -2.67 -11.76 13.54
CA PHE A 335 -1.55 -11.05 12.95
C PHE A 335 -2.05 -9.99 11.97
N VAL A 336 -1.49 -8.78 12.07
CA VAL A 336 -1.74 -7.68 11.16
C VAL A 336 -0.73 -7.75 10.01
N ARG A 337 -1.17 -8.27 8.88
CA ARG A 337 -0.43 -8.27 7.61
C ARG A 337 -0.95 -7.11 6.78
N GLY A 338 -0.55 -5.89 7.18
CA GLY A 338 -1.14 -4.65 6.73
C GLY A 338 -0.31 -3.92 5.69
N VAL A 339 -0.97 -2.97 5.02
CA VAL A 339 -0.37 -1.98 4.15
C VAL A 339 -1.02 -0.62 4.40
N ASN A 340 -0.24 0.46 4.32
CA ASN A 340 -0.73 1.83 4.28
C ASN A 340 -1.30 2.12 2.90
N ARG A 341 -2.39 2.88 2.81
CA ARG A 341 -3.03 3.20 1.53
C ARG A 341 -3.51 4.64 1.49
N HIS A 342 -2.94 5.40 0.58
CA HIS A 342 -3.46 6.70 0.14
C HIS A 342 -4.56 6.56 -0.92
N ASP A 343 -5.47 7.56 -1.01
CA ASP A 343 -6.32 7.74 -2.18
C ASP A 343 -5.48 8.34 -3.32
N PHE A 344 -5.15 7.52 -4.31
CA PHE A 344 -4.35 7.92 -5.46
C PHE A 344 -4.78 7.21 -6.75
N HIS A 345 -4.63 7.90 -7.88
CA HIS A 345 -4.74 7.32 -9.22
C HIS A 345 -3.87 8.14 -10.20
N PRO A 346 -3.05 7.53 -11.07
CA PRO A 346 -2.06 8.22 -11.90
C PRO A 346 -2.64 9.20 -12.93
N LEU A 347 -3.93 9.11 -13.23
CA LEU A 347 -4.63 9.99 -14.17
C LEU A 347 -5.55 11.01 -13.51
N THR A 348 -5.95 10.81 -12.27
CA THR A 348 -6.97 11.63 -11.59
C THR A 348 -6.55 12.16 -10.23
N GLY A 349 -5.28 11.90 -9.82
CA GLY A 349 -4.77 12.32 -8.52
C GLY A 349 -5.55 11.66 -7.38
N ARG A 350 -6.06 12.45 -6.43
CA ARG A 350 -6.82 11.97 -5.27
C ARG A 350 -8.28 11.61 -5.54
N THR A 351 -8.69 11.57 -6.81
CA THR A 351 -10.04 11.15 -7.20
C THR A 351 -10.02 9.69 -7.62
N VAL A 352 -10.55 8.81 -6.77
CA VAL A 352 -10.51 7.35 -6.95
C VAL A 352 -11.93 6.81 -7.14
N SER A 353 -12.16 5.94 -8.12
CA SER A 353 -13.46 5.32 -8.35
C SER A 353 -13.69 4.11 -7.42
N VAL A 354 -14.95 3.67 -7.29
CA VAL A 354 -15.29 2.45 -6.54
C VAL A 354 -14.65 1.21 -7.18
N GLU A 355 -14.56 1.20 -8.50
CA GLU A 355 -13.93 0.14 -9.29
C GLU A 355 -12.42 0.07 -9.00
N ASP A 356 -11.75 1.22 -8.88
CA ASP A 356 -10.34 1.31 -8.52
C ASP A 356 -10.10 0.81 -7.10
N MET A 357 -10.90 1.26 -6.13
CA MET A 357 -10.82 0.79 -4.74
C MET A 357 -11.02 -0.73 -4.64
N ARG A 358 -12.00 -1.28 -5.39
CA ARG A 358 -12.20 -2.74 -5.46
C ARG A 358 -11.00 -3.45 -6.07
N ALA A 359 -10.41 -2.91 -7.13
CA ALA A 359 -9.22 -3.48 -7.75
C ALA A 359 -8.02 -3.50 -6.76
N ASP A 360 -7.83 -2.42 -5.99
CA ASP A 360 -6.81 -2.33 -4.95
C ASP A 360 -6.99 -3.43 -3.89
N LEU A 361 -8.20 -3.53 -3.31
CA LEU A 361 -8.48 -4.52 -2.26
C LEU A 361 -8.39 -5.96 -2.77
N VAL A 362 -8.88 -6.24 -3.97
CA VAL A 362 -8.77 -7.55 -4.61
C VAL A 362 -7.30 -7.92 -4.83
N LEU A 363 -6.48 -6.99 -5.31
CA LEU A 363 -5.05 -7.21 -5.51
C LEU A 363 -4.36 -7.50 -4.16
N LEU A 364 -4.57 -6.68 -3.17
CA LEU A 364 -4.01 -6.87 -1.81
C LEU A 364 -4.42 -8.23 -1.23
N LYS A 365 -5.70 -8.60 -1.34
CA LYS A 365 -6.21 -9.88 -0.83
C LYS A 365 -5.54 -11.08 -1.47
N ARG A 366 -5.32 -11.05 -2.80
CA ARG A 366 -4.61 -12.10 -3.56
C ARG A 366 -3.15 -12.27 -3.13
N PHE A 367 -2.55 -11.22 -2.60
CA PHE A 367 -1.18 -11.25 -2.09
C PHE A 367 -1.09 -11.40 -0.55
N GLY A 368 -2.20 -11.80 0.10
CA GLY A 368 -2.21 -12.22 1.50
C GLY A 368 -2.29 -11.09 2.52
N PHE A 369 -2.55 -9.85 2.10
CA PHE A 369 -2.85 -8.77 3.04
C PHE A 369 -4.23 -8.98 3.69
N ASN A 370 -4.32 -8.68 4.98
CA ASN A 370 -5.55 -8.78 5.75
C ASN A 370 -5.94 -7.48 6.46
N ALA A 371 -5.11 -6.44 6.35
CA ALA A 371 -5.34 -5.16 7.01
C ALA A 371 -4.91 -3.97 6.15
N ILE A 372 -5.59 -2.83 6.35
CA ILE A 372 -5.29 -1.54 5.72
C ILE A 372 -5.29 -0.46 6.80
N ARG A 373 -4.28 0.44 6.77
CA ARG A 373 -4.36 1.73 7.43
C ARG A 373 -4.69 2.78 6.39
N THR A 374 -5.75 3.56 6.65
CA THR A 374 -6.17 4.63 5.73
C THR A 374 -5.26 5.85 5.89
N ALA A 375 -4.06 5.74 5.38
CA ALA A 375 -3.01 6.77 5.49
C ALA A 375 -3.36 7.99 4.61
N HIS A 376 -3.42 9.22 5.17
CA HIS A 376 -3.48 9.54 6.60
C HIS A 376 -4.77 10.32 6.85
N TYR A 377 -5.90 9.75 6.42
CA TYR A 377 -7.23 10.38 6.45
C TYR A 377 -8.34 9.35 6.18
N PRO A 378 -9.59 9.65 6.60
CA PRO A 378 -10.73 8.79 6.28
C PRO A 378 -10.97 8.72 4.76
N ASN A 379 -10.97 7.51 4.21
CA ASN A 379 -11.18 7.27 2.78
C ASN A 379 -12.65 7.47 2.36
N ASP A 380 -12.97 7.25 1.08
CA ASP A 380 -14.35 7.24 0.58
C ASP A 380 -15.17 6.16 1.31
N PRO A 381 -16.42 6.41 1.71
CA PRO A 381 -17.26 5.41 2.36
C PRO A 381 -17.35 4.07 1.62
N ALA A 382 -17.22 4.07 0.29
CA ALA A 382 -17.22 2.84 -0.50
C ALA A 382 -16.03 1.91 -0.18
N LEU A 383 -14.89 2.44 0.27
CA LEU A 383 -13.76 1.61 0.66
C LEU A 383 -14.09 0.73 1.86
N TYR A 384 -14.80 1.29 2.86
CA TYR A 384 -15.20 0.54 4.05
C TYR A 384 -16.27 -0.49 3.73
N ASP A 385 -17.24 -0.15 2.85
CA ASP A 385 -18.21 -1.12 2.33
C ASP A 385 -17.49 -2.32 1.66
N LEU A 386 -16.44 -2.05 0.88
CA LEU A 386 -15.63 -3.07 0.22
C LEU A 386 -14.76 -3.86 1.22
N ALA A 387 -14.19 -3.18 2.22
CA ALA A 387 -13.41 -3.83 3.27
C ALA A 387 -14.28 -4.77 4.13
N ASP A 388 -15.51 -4.37 4.42
CA ASP A 388 -16.52 -5.22 5.09
C ASP A 388 -16.83 -6.48 4.26
N GLU A 389 -17.00 -6.33 2.93
CA GLU A 389 -17.37 -7.41 1.99
C GLU A 389 -16.22 -8.37 1.69
N ILE A 390 -15.02 -7.83 1.40
CA ILE A 390 -13.85 -8.63 0.99
C ILE A 390 -13.13 -9.23 2.19
N GLY A 391 -13.29 -8.62 3.36
CA GLY A 391 -12.67 -9.01 4.61
C GLY A 391 -11.29 -8.40 4.83
N PHE A 392 -11.25 -7.13 5.26
CA PHE A 392 -10.03 -6.45 5.72
C PHE A 392 -10.25 -5.87 7.12
N TYR A 393 -9.25 -5.95 7.97
CA TYR A 393 -9.17 -5.12 9.17
C TYR A 393 -8.72 -3.72 8.77
N VAL A 394 -9.41 -2.71 9.26
CA VAL A 394 -9.13 -1.31 8.95
C VAL A 394 -8.70 -0.57 10.22
N VAL A 395 -7.56 0.10 10.13
CA VAL A 395 -7.21 1.22 11.01
C VAL A 395 -7.69 2.49 10.32
N ASP A 396 -8.77 3.06 10.81
CA ASP A 396 -9.36 4.28 10.26
C ASP A 396 -8.71 5.49 10.91
N GLU A 397 -8.10 6.37 10.09
CA GLU A 397 -7.23 7.43 10.56
C GLU A 397 -7.82 8.81 10.30
N ALA A 398 -7.75 9.67 11.30
CA ALA A 398 -8.22 11.04 11.21
C ALA A 398 -7.28 11.89 10.34
N ASP A 399 -7.85 12.82 9.57
CA ASP A 399 -7.13 13.77 8.70
C ASP A 399 -6.39 14.81 9.53
N ILE A 400 -5.33 14.37 10.24
CA ILE A 400 -4.47 15.16 11.10
C ILE A 400 -3.03 14.76 10.85
N GLU A 401 -2.31 15.63 10.15
CA GLU A 401 -0.87 15.55 9.97
C GLU A 401 -0.27 16.95 9.89
N SER A 402 0.77 17.21 10.68
CA SER A 402 1.38 18.54 10.74
C SER A 402 2.90 18.43 10.72
N HIS A 403 3.43 17.72 9.73
CA HIS A 403 4.83 17.29 9.64
C HIS A 403 5.81 18.45 9.83
N ASP A 404 5.65 19.58 9.10
CA ASP A 404 6.51 20.77 9.21
C ASP A 404 6.36 21.49 10.57
N HIS A 405 5.16 21.51 11.14
CA HIS A 405 4.82 22.32 12.33
C HIS A 405 4.27 21.51 13.50
N ALA A 406 4.69 20.27 13.63
CA ALA A 406 4.15 19.30 14.60
C ALA A 406 4.20 19.81 16.05
N HIS A 407 5.34 20.36 16.48
CA HIS A 407 5.54 20.85 17.85
C HIS A 407 4.68 22.06 18.19
N GLU A 408 4.45 22.95 17.21
CA GLU A 408 3.69 24.16 17.42
C GLU A 408 2.19 23.90 17.50
N ILE A 409 1.68 22.91 16.74
CA ILE A 409 0.24 22.65 16.57
C ILE A 409 -0.33 21.72 17.63
N ALA A 410 0.42 20.69 18.06
CA ALA A 410 -0.06 19.64 18.96
C ALA A 410 -0.66 20.19 20.29
N ASP A 411 -0.14 21.28 20.80
CA ASP A 411 -0.60 21.95 22.03
C ASP A 411 -1.24 23.33 21.77
N ASP A 412 -1.38 23.80 20.52
CA ASP A 412 -1.99 25.10 20.22
C ASP A 412 -3.53 25.02 20.43
N PRO A 413 -4.08 25.79 21.41
CA PRO A 413 -5.52 25.72 21.69
C PRO A 413 -6.40 26.26 20.54
N ARG A 414 -5.84 27.00 19.58
CA ARG A 414 -6.58 27.45 18.41
C ARG A 414 -6.98 26.30 17.51
N TYR A 415 -6.19 25.21 17.47
CA TYR A 415 -6.45 24.02 16.68
C TYR A 415 -7.28 22.95 17.42
N LEU A 416 -7.56 23.11 18.72
CA LEU A 416 -8.31 22.13 19.53
C LEU A 416 -9.61 21.69 18.85
N ASN A 417 -10.41 22.65 18.37
CA ASN A 417 -11.68 22.34 17.70
C ASN A 417 -11.46 21.55 16.39
N ALA A 418 -10.39 21.87 15.65
CA ALA A 418 -10.07 21.17 14.40
C ALA A 418 -9.72 19.69 14.64
N PHE A 419 -8.92 19.39 15.68
CA PHE A 419 -8.57 18.02 16.06
C PHE A 419 -9.81 17.22 16.47
N VAL A 420 -10.60 17.77 17.41
CA VAL A 420 -11.80 17.08 17.90
C VAL A 420 -12.86 16.92 16.81
N ASP A 421 -13.05 17.92 15.94
CA ASP A 421 -14.01 17.86 14.83
C ASP A 421 -13.64 16.73 13.85
N ARG A 422 -12.36 16.64 13.42
CA ARG A 422 -11.87 15.63 12.49
C ARG A 422 -12.04 14.20 13.01
N VAL A 423 -11.55 13.94 14.22
CA VAL A 423 -11.65 12.64 14.88
C VAL A 423 -13.11 12.24 15.14
N SER A 424 -13.92 13.18 15.67
CA SER A 424 -15.32 12.87 16.00
C SER A 424 -16.16 12.60 14.75
N ARG A 425 -15.94 13.33 13.66
CA ARG A 425 -16.65 13.15 12.39
C ARG A 425 -16.30 11.82 11.72
N MET A 426 -15.02 11.43 11.74
CA MET A 426 -14.57 10.10 11.30
C MET A 426 -15.34 9.01 12.04
N VAL A 427 -15.27 9.01 13.37
CA VAL A 427 -15.95 8.00 14.21
C VAL A 427 -17.46 7.98 13.98
N LEU A 428 -18.11 9.15 13.92
CA LEU A 428 -19.58 9.23 13.70
C LEU A 428 -20.00 8.72 12.33
N ARG A 429 -19.18 8.88 11.30
CA ARG A 429 -19.44 8.36 9.97
C ARG A 429 -19.27 6.84 9.90
N ASP A 430 -18.12 6.33 10.43
CA ASP A 430 -17.63 4.98 10.11
C ASP A 430 -17.87 3.95 11.23
N LYS A 431 -18.51 4.34 12.34
CA LYS A 431 -18.78 3.50 13.53
C LYS A 431 -19.50 2.19 13.25
N ASN A 432 -20.30 2.10 12.17
CA ASN A 432 -21.09 0.91 11.84
C ASN A 432 -20.33 -0.13 11.00
N HIS A 433 -19.10 0.17 10.51
CA HIS A 433 -18.31 -0.76 9.72
C HIS A 433 -17.63 -1.81 10.61
N PRO A 434 -17.91 -3.13 10.40
CA PRO A 434 -17.22 -4.17 11.16
C PRO A 434 -15.74 -4.28 10.82
N SER A 435 -15.31 -3.88 9.62
CA SER A 435 -13.91 -3.85 9.21
C SER A 435 -13.06 -2.89 10.04
N VAL A 436 -13.61 -1.76 10.50
CA VAL A 436 -12.88 -0.82 11.35
C VAL A 436 -12.68 -1.43 12.73
N ILE A 437 -11.43 -1.79 13.06
CA ILE A 437 -11.07 -2.44 14.34
C ILE A 437 -10.24 -1.54 15.26
N VAL A 438 -9.65 -0.47 14.74
CA VAL A 438 -8.84 0.52 15.48
C VAL A 438 -9.16 1.91 14.94
N TRP A 439 -9.30 2.88 15.86
CA TRP A 439 -9.32 4.30 15.52
C TRP A 439 -7.91 4.88 15.64
N SER A 440 -7.47 5.69 14.67
CA SER A 440 -6.21 6.40 14.72
C SER A 440 -6.43 7.91 14.80
N LEU A 441 -5.67 8.58 15.69
CA LEU A 441 -5.81 10.01 15.96
C LEU A 441 -5.10 10.90 14.92
N GLY A 442 -4.45 10.30 13.93
CA GLY A 442 -3.69 11.00 12.90
C GLY A 442 -2.28 10.44 12.73
N ASN A 443 -1.46 11.18 12.00
CA ASN A 443 -0.08 10.87 11.67
C ASN A 443 0.83 12.04 12.07
N GLU A 444 2.10 11.83 12.21
CA GLU A 444 3.30 12.71 12.34
C GLU A 444 3.03 14.16 12.80
N SER A 445 2.28 14.30 13.90
CA SER A 445 1.86 15.61 14.47
C SER A 445 2.34 15.79 15.91
N ASP A 446 3.48 15.18 16.28
CA ASP A 446 3.96 15.11 17.66
C ASP A 446 2.87 14.55 18.60
N TYR A 447 2.89 14.89 19.90
CA TYR A 447 1.86 14.46 20.84
C TYR A 447 1.59 15.55 21.89
N GLY A 448 0.37 16.06 21.93
CA GLY A 448 -0.03 17.15 22.82
C GLY A 448 -1.47 17.06 23.31
N ALA A 449 -1.91 18.13 23.98
CA ALA A 449 -3.23 18.25 24.61
C ALA A 449 -4.40 18.10 23.62
N ASN A 450 -4.20 18.49 22.36
CA ASN A 450 -5.22 18.36 21.31
C ASN A 450 -5.52 16.89 21.01
N HIS A 451 -4.49 16.02 21.01
CA HIS A 451 -4.65 14.56 20.89
C HIS A 451 -5.36 13.95 22.10
N ASP A 452 -5.00 14.37 23.33
CA ASP A 452 -5.65 13.91 24.55
C ASP A 452 -7.15 14.25 24.56
N ALA A 453 -7.51 15.45 24.12
CA ALA A 453 -8.92 15.87 24.03
C ALA A 453 -9.69 15.03 23.01
N ALA A 454 -9.12 14.80 21.83
CA ALA A 454 -9.72 13.95 20.79
C ALA A 454 -9.88 12.49 21.28
N ALA A 455 -8.86 11.91 21.91
CA ALA A 455 -8.89 10.58 22.49
C ALA A 455 -9.97 10.46 23.58
N GLY A 456 -10.08 11.47 24.46
CA GLY A 456 -11.11 11.53 25.49
C GLY A 456 -12.52 11.54 24.90
N TRP A 457 -12.70 12.20 23.76
CA TRP A 457 -13.97 12.19 23.04
C TRP A 457 -14.29 10.80 22.50
N VAL A 458 -13.35 10.12 21.82
CA VAL A 458 -13.54 8.78 21.26
C VAL A 458 -13.88 7.77 22.35
N ARG A 459 -13.10 7.68 23.41
CA ARG A 459 -13.33 6.75 24.55
C ARG A 459 -14.71 6.88 25.18
N ARG A 460 -15.29 8.08 25.13
CA ARG A 460 -16.64 8.32 25.61
C ARG A 460 -17.72 7.84 24.63
N HIS A 461 -17.51 7.99 23.32
CA HIS A 461 -18.53 7.78 22.30
C HIS A 461 -18.47 6.38 21.69
N ASP A 462 -17.27 5.86 21.43
CA ASP A 462 -17.06 4.48 20.98
C ASP A 462 -15.98 3.77 21.80
N PRO A 463 -16.33 3.19 22.96
CA PRO A 463 -15.41 2.39 23.77
C PRO A 463 -15.19 0.97 23.22
N THR A 464 -15.78 0.61 22.06
CA THR A 464 -15.75 -0.76 21.51
C THR A 464 -14.50 -1.05 20.68
N ARG A 465 -13.73 -0.02 20.35
CA ARG A 465 -12.49 -0.12 19.57
C ARG A 465 -11.33 0.56 20.27
N PRO A 466 -10.12 -0.02 20.21
CA PRO A 466 -8.91 0.63 20.72
C PRO A 466 -8.51 1.83 19.86
N LEU A 467 -7.70 2.70 20.46
CA LEU A 467 -7.04 3.83 19.82
C LEU A 467 -5.58 3.52 19.53
N GLN A 468 -5.08 4.00 18.38
CA GLN A 468 -3.65 4.11 18.12
C GLN A 468 -3.27 5.56 17.79
N TYR A 469 -2.01 5.90 18.06
CA TYR A 469 -1.37 7.12 17.57
C TYR A 469 0.15 7.00 17.69
N GLU A 470 0.88 7.19 16.56
CA GLU A 470 2.34 6.99 16.51
C GLU A 470 3.12 8.00 17.36
N GLY A 471 2.71 9.29 17.36
CA GLY A 471 3.35 10.33 18.16
C GLY A 471 3.41 9.99 19.65
N ALA A 472 2.49 9.19 20.16
CA ALA A 472 2.52 8.68 21.52
C ALA A 472 3.71 7.73 21.76
N ALA A 473 4.20 7.00 20.75
CA ALA A 473 5.35 6.11 20.86
C ALA A 473 6.65 6.87 21.14
N LYS A 474 6.76 8.14 20.74
CA LYS A 474 7.91 9.02 21.03
C LYS A 474 8.09 9.28 22.52
N ARG A 475 7.04 9.13 23.33
CA ARG A 475 7.11 9.22 24.81
C ARG A 475 7.43 7.92 25.51
N GLY A 476 7.41 6.81 24.80
CA GLY A 476 7.76 5.48 25.28
C GLY A 476 6.65 4.45 25.03
N TRP A 477 7.02 3.30 24.53
CA TRP A 477 6.09 2.25 24.09
C TRP A 477 5.28 1.62 25.24
N ALA A 478 5.78 1.69 26.46
CA ALA A 478 5.11 1.17 27.68
C ALA A 478 4.42 2.27 28.51
N ASP A 479 4.44 3.53 28.09
CA ASP A 479 3.86 4.63 28.87
C ASP A 479 2.33 4.45 28.98
N PRO A 480 1.77 4.31 30.20
CA PRO A 480 0.33 4.13 30.39
C PRO A 480 -0.45 5.47 30.31
N HIS A 481 0.24 6.62 30.27
CA HIS A 481 -0.40 7.94 30.33
C HIS A 481 -0.65 8.56 28.96
N VAL A 482 -0.22 7.91 27.87
CA VAL A 482 -0.47 8.37 26.49
C VAL A 482 -1.80 7.88 25.94
N ALA A 483 -2.35 8.60 24.98
CA ALA A 483 -3.66 8.31 24.39
C ALA A 483 -3.74 6.98 23.62
N SER A 484 -2.63 6.42 23.17
CA SER A 484 -2.59 5.19 22.36
C SER A 484 -2.70 3.92 23.21
N ASP A 485 -3.61 3.02 22.84
CA ASP A 485 -3.80 1.70 23.46
C ASP A 485 -2.86 0.62 22.83
N ILE A 486 -2.25 0.95 21.69
CA ILE A 486 -1.33 0.12 20.91
C ILE A 486 0.03 0.83 20.88
N ALA A 487 1.12 0.09 21.07
CA ALA A 487 2.46 0.56 20.77
C ALA A 487 2.65 0.47 19.24
N CYS A 488 2.65 1.61 18.55
CA CYS A 488 2.68 1.68 17.10
C CYS A 488 3.83 2.55 16.57
N PRO A 489 5.10 2.16 16.79
CA PRO A 489 6.23 2.91 16.28
C PRO A 489 6.30 2.85 14.75
N MET A 490 6.97 3.85 14.14
CA MET A 490 7.35 3.86 12.73
C MET A 490 8.79 3.37 12.57
N TYR A 491 9.03 2.51 11.59
CA TYR A 491 10.35 2.04 11.14
C TYR A 491 11.30 1.63 12.27
N ALA A 492 10.75 1.15 13.38
CA ALA A 492 11.56 0.74 14.51
C ALA A 492 12.45 -0.46 14.14
N PRO A 493 13.74 -0.47 14.54
CA PRO A 493 14.61 -1.62 14.34
C PRO A 493 14.00 -2.89 14.94
N LEU A 494 14.11 -4.02 14.25
CA LEU A 494 13.52 -5.29 14.69
C LEU A 494 14.03 -5.72 16.04
N GLU A 495 15.33 -5.53 16.30
CA GLU A 495 15.96 -5.83 17.60
C GLU A 495 15.36 -5.03 18.75
N ASP A 496 14.99 -3.77 18.54
CA ASP A 496 14.35 -2.94 19.55
C ASP A 496 12.92 -3.42 19.86
N CYS A 497 12.16 -3.79 18.81
CA CYS A 497 10.84 -4.38 18.95
C CYS A 497 10.89 -5.69 19.76
N VAL A 498 11.82 -6.58 19.43
CA VAL A 498 12.03 -7.86 20.15
C VAL A 498 12.50 -7.61 21.58
N ALA A 499 13.46 -6.70 21.79
CA ALA A 499 13.96 -6.33 23.11
C ALA A 499 12.85 -5.77 23.99
N HIS A 500 11.99 -4.89 23.45
CA HIS A 500 10.82 -4.37 24.16
C HIS A 500 9.85 -5.48 24.55
N ALA A 501 9.50 -6.37 23.62
CA ALA A 501 8.58 -7.46 23.87
C ALA A 501 9.08 -8.44 24.95
N LEU A 502 10.40 -8.66 25.03
CA LEU A 502 11.05 -9.55 26.01
C LEU A 502 11.41 -8.84 27.32
N SER A 503 11.32 -7.52 27.42
CA SER A 503 11.73 -6.73 28.59
C SER A 503 10.89 -6.98 29.85
N GLY A 504 9.69 -7.55 29.69
CA GLY A 504 8.68 -7.64 30.76
C GLY A 504 7.96 -6.33 31.08
N LEU A 505 8.26 -5.25 30.36
CA LEU A 505 7.61 -3.93 30.52
C LEU A 505 6.43 -3.74 29.57
N GLN A 506 6.30 -4.59 28.56
CA GLN A 506 5.25 -4.49 27.54
C GLN A 506 3.87 -4.75 28.16
N THR A 507 2.98 -3.74 28.05
CA THR A 507 1.60 -3.79 28.54
C THR A 507 0.57 -3.60 27.43
N LYS A 508 1.02 -3.30 26.20
CA LYS A 508 0.21 -3.03 25.01
C LYS A 508 0.66 -3.93 23.85
N PRO A 509 -0.20 -4.31 22.91
CA PRO A 509 0.25 -4.95 21.67
C PRO A 509 1.20 -4.02 20.90
N LEU A 510 2.23 -4.59 20.25
CA LEU A 510 3.12 -3.86 19.37
C LEU A 510 2.77 -4.17 17.91
N ILE A 511 2.28 -3.16 17.21
CA ILE A 511 1.90 -3.21 15.80
C ILE A 511 2.49 -1.96 15.14
N GLN A 512 3.51 -2.12 14.30
CA GLN A 512 4.13 -0.98 13.64
C GLN A 512 3.14 -0.31 12.69
N CYS A 513 2.84 0.99 12.87
CA CYS A 513 1.97 1.70 11.94
C CYS A 513 2.62 1.89 10.56
N GLU A 514 3.97 1.89 10.53
CA GLU A 514 4.76 1.87 9.30
C GLU A 514 6.02 1.05 9.50
N TYR A 515 6.35 0.20 8.52
CA TYR A 515 7.60 -0.54 8.46
C TYR A 515 7.90 -0.97 7.02
N SER A 516 9.13 -1.42 6.75
CA SER A 516 9.54 -1.97 5.45
C SER A 516 9.22 -1.02 4.28
N HIS A 517 9.82 0.18 4.28
CA HIS A 517 9.63 1.22 3.28
C HIS A 517 9.92 0.69 1.85
N ALA A 518 8.95 0.83 0.93
CA ALA A 518 8.95 0.12 -0.36
C ALA A 518 9.48 0.95 -1.54
N MET A 519 10.25 2.01 -1.27
CA MET A 519 10.78 2.90 -2.30
C MET A 519 11.74 2.18 -3.25
N GLY A 520 11.40 2.16 -4.55
CA GLY A 520 12.18 1.53 -5.59
C GLY A 520 12.37 0.03 -5.37
N ASN A 521 13.61 -0.48 -5.58
CA ASN A 521 14.00 -1.86 -5.31
C ASN A 521 14.37 -2.03 -3.82
N SER A 522 13.40 -2.35 -3.00
CA SER A 522 13.44 -2.30 -1.55
C SER A 522 12.85 -3.54 -0.87
N ASN A 523 12.44 -3.41 0.40
CA ASN A 523 11.80 -4.41 1.25
C ASN A 523 12.70 -5.63 1.54
N GLY A 524 14.01 -5.44 1.65
CA GLY A 524 14.90 -6.44 2.21
C GLY A 524 14.53 -6.76 3.67
N THR A 525 14.92 -7.95 4.15
CA THR A 525 14.70 -8.42 5.53
C THR A 525 13.23 -8.66 5.95
N LEU A 526 12.25 -8.57 5.04
CA LEU A 526 10.83 -8.79 5.38
C LEU A 526 10.58 -10.19 5.98
N ALA A 527 11.26 -11.21 5.46
CA ALA A 527 11.17 -12.58 5.99
C ALA A 527 11.71 -12.67 7.43
N ASP A 528 12.82 -11.97 7.74
CA ASP A 528 13.39 -11.92 9.09
C ASP A 528 12.45 -11.24 10.08
N HIS A 529 11.81 -10.14 9.67
CA HIS A 529 10.78 -9.45 10.46
C HIS A 529 9.62 -10.40 10.79
N TRP A 530 9.07 -11.11 9.80
CA TRP A 530 7.96 -12.04 10.04
C TRP A 530 8.34 -13.24 10.86
N ALA A 531 9.56 -13.77 10.71
CA ALA A 531 10.07 -14.84 11.57
C ALA A 531 10.13 -14.40 13.05
N ALA A 532 10.58 -13.18 13.32
CA ALA A 532 10.63 -12.63 14.67
C ALA A 532 9.24 -12.30 15.23
N ILE A 533 8.33 -11.70 14.41
CA ILE A 533 6.96 -11.38 14.81
C ILE A 533 6.20 -12.65 15.21
N GLU A 534 6.30 -13.71 14.43
CA GLU A 534 5.63 -14.99 14.74
C GLU A 534 6.22 -15.70 15.98
N ALA A 535 7.54 -15.56 16.21
CA ALA A 535 8.22 -16.20 17.31
C ALA A 535 8.11 -15.44 18.65
N THR A 536 7.81 -14.13 18.63
CA THR A 536 7.87 -13.27 19.82
C THR A 536 6.47 -12.84 20.27
N PRO A 537 5.97 -13.34 21.41
CA PRO A 537 4.67 -12.94 21.95
C PRO A 537 4.63 -11.42 22.22
N GLY A 538 3.54 -10.76 21.81
CA GLY A 538 3.34 -9.32 21.93
C GLY A 538 3.69 -8.52 20.67
N LEU A 539 4.40 -9.11 19.69
CA LEU A 539 4.54 -8.56 18.35
C LEU A 539 3.42 -9.10 17.47
N GLN A 540 2.67 -8.24 16.79
CA GLN A 540 1.50 -8.67 15.99
C GLN A 540 1.54 -8.21 14.53
N GLY A 541 2.67 -7.74 14.02
CA GLY A 541 2.83 -7.29 12.63
C GLY A 541 2.89 -5.78 12.50
N GLY A 542 2.36 -5.29 11.39
CA GLY A 542 2.36 -3.86 11.06
C GLY A 542 1.85 -3.59 9.65
N PHE A 543 2.04 -2.33 9.21
CA PHE A 543 1.60 -1.86 7.91
C PHE A 543 2.81 -1.46 7.09
N ILE A 544 3.03 -2.12 5.93
CA ILE A 544 4.09 -1.77 4.99
C ILE A 544 3.82 -0.35 4.46
N TRP A 545 4.80 0.51 4.42
CA TRP A 545 4.74 1.79 3.74
C TRP A 545 5.26 1.61 2.32
N GLU A 546 4.47 1.77 1.27
CA GLU A 546 3.02 1.81 1.25
C GLU A 546 2.47 0.98 0.06
N PHE A 547 1.17 1.15 -0.30
CA PHE A 547 0.57 0.35 -1.37
C PHE A 547 1.04 0.77 -2.77
N TRP A 548 1.07 2.06 -3.08
CA TRP A 548 1.14 2.54 -4.46
C TRP A 548 2.30 3.53 -4.71
N ASP A 549 3.11 3.32 -5.76
CA ASP A 549 3.97 4.37 -6.29
C ASP A 549 3.10 5.49 -6.87
N HIS A 550 3.19 6.70 -6.35
CA HIS A 550 2.33 7.81 -6.74
C HIS A 550 2.83 8.57 -7.99
N GLY A 551 3.34 7.87 -8.99
CA GLY A 551 3.75 8.45 -10.27
C GLY A 551 2.54 8.94 -11.07
N ILE A 552 2.55 10.22 -11.45
CA ILE A 552 1.53 10.83 -12.31
C ILE A 552 1.91 10.64 -13.77
N LEU A 553 0.96 10.24 -14.63
CA LEU A 553 1.21 10.16 -16.08
C LEU A 553 1.37 11.56 -16.67
N GLN A 554 2.57 11.87 -17.16
CA GLN A 554 2.94 13.15 -17.74
C GLN A 554 3.24 13.01 -19.24
N SER A 555 2.84 14.00 -20.03
CA SER A 555 3.30 14.17 -21.39
C SER A 555 4.67 14.87 -21.40
N VAL A 556 5.68 14.22 -21.96
CA VAL A 556 7.05 14.75 -22.05
C VAL A 556 7.12 16.01 -22.92
N ASN A 557 6.17 16.15 -23.89
CA ASN A 557 6.19 17.26 -24.85
C ASN A 557 5.83 18.61 -24.23
N ASP A 558 4.92 18.65 -23.26
CA ASP A 558 4.41 19.90 -22.67
C ASP A 558 4.54 19.93 -21.13
N GLY A 559 5.05 18.86 -20.51
CA GLY A 559 5.30 18.77 -19.09
C GLY A 559 4.02 18.78 -18.24
N ARG A 560 2.86 18.39 -18.80
CA ARG A 560 1.57 18.44 -18.11
C ARG A 560 1.04 17.05 -17.78
N PRO A 561 0.21 16.92 -16.71
CA PRO A 561 -0.55 15.70 -16.47
C PRO A 561 -1.44 15.39 -17.68
N VAL A 562 -1.48 14.11 -18.09
CA VAL A 562 -2.32 13.68 -19.23
C VAL A 562 -3.81 13.66 -18.83
N GLY A 563 -4.10 13.40 -17.57
CA GLY A 563 -5.46 13.29 -17.06
C GLY A 563 -6.19 12.06 -17.58
N ARG A 564 -7.52 12.07 -17.50
CA ARG A 564 -8.39 10.91 -17.85
C ARG A 564 -8.21 10.35 -19.27
N GLY A 565 -7.64 11.13 -20.17
CA GLY A 565 -7.33 10.68 -21.56
C GLY A 565 -6.14 9.73 -21.66
N GLY A 566 -5.41 9.50 -20.58
CA GLY A 566 -4.20 8.67 -20.54
C GLY A 566 -4.42 7.16 -20.46
N ALA A 567 -5.66 6.69 -20.35
CA ALA A 567 -5.96 5.27 -20.32
C ALA A 567 -5.43 4.55 -21.57
N GLY A 568 -4.62 3.49 -21.37
CA GLY A 568 -3.99 2.73 -22.44
C GLY A 568 -2.67 3.31 -22.96
N LEU A 569 -2.13 4.35 -22.33
CA LEU A 569 -0.78 4.90 -22.62
C LEU A 569 0.31 4.28 -21.74
N TYR A 570 0.01 3.20 -21.04
CA TYR A 570 0.94 2.45 -20.18
C TYR A 570 0.51 0.98 -20.08
N ASP A 571 1.48 0.12 -19.87
CA ASP A 571 1.26 -1.32 -19.64
C ASP A 571 2.49 -1.92 -18.93
N ASN A 572 2.26 -2.81 -17.95
CA ASN A 572 3.30 -3.50 -17.19
C ASN A 572 4.38 -2.56 -16.59
N GLY A 573 3.96 -1.43 -16.03
CA GLY A 573 4.84 -0.43 -15.42
C GLY A 573 5.51 0.54 -16.41
N VAL A 574 5.41 0.29 -17.71
CA VAL A 574 6.08 1.07 -18.76
C VAL A 574 5.09 2.01 -19.48
N THR A 575 5.50 3.25 -19.71
CA THR A 575 4.71 4.24 -20.44
C THR A 575 4.96 4.18 -21.96
N ALA A 576 3.96 4.57 -22.73
CA ALA A 576 4.11 4.71 -24.18
C ALA A 576 5.13 5.82 -24.54
N PRO A 577 5.80 5.77 -25.70
CA PRO A 577 6.76 6.79 -26.12
C PRO A 577 6.17 8.21 -26.08
N GLY A 578 6.89 9.16 -25.47
CA GLY A 578 6.47 10.54 -25.26
C GLY A 578 5.69 10.80 -23.99
N TYR A 579 5.57 9.78 -23.14
CA TYR A 579 4.99 9.86 -21.80
C TYR A 579 5.96 9.29 -20.76
N ARG A 580 5.80 9.73 -19.49
CA ARG A 580 6.56 9.21 -18.35
C ARG A 580 5.72 9.15 -17.10
N TRP A 581 6.19 8.39 -16.13
CA TRP A 581 5.75 8.50 -14.74
C TRP A 581 6.50 9.65 -14.08
N ALA A 582 5.78 10.73 -13.81
CA ALA A 582 6.33 11.93 -13.16
C ALA A 582 6.34 11.79 -11.65
N TYR A 583 7.39 12.34 -11.03
CA TYR A 583 7.53 12.51 -9.58
C TYR A 583 7.92 13.97 -9.25
N GLY A 584 8.29 14.27 -8.01
CA GLY A 584 8.58 15.66 -7.58
C GLY A 584 9.66 16.34 -8.42
N GLY A 585 9.39 17.57 -8.86
CA GLY A 585 10.24 18.38 -9.75
C GLY A 585 9.84 18.34 -11.23
N ASP A 586 9.09 17.31 -11.65
CA ASP A 586 8.76 17.11 -13.07
C ASP A 586 7.70 18.09 -13.60
N PHE A 587 6.95 18.75 -12.72
CA PHE A 587 5.98 19.79 -13.08
C PHE A 587 6.55 21.21 -13.01
N GLY A 588 7.88 21.34 -12.78
CA GLY A 588 8.61 22.60 -12.81
C GLY A 588 8.68 23.29 -11.45
N GLU A 589 8.29 22.61 -10.37
CA GLU A 589 8.51 23.07 -9.00
C GLU A 589 10.01 23.05 -8.67
N THR A 590 10.49 24.12 -8.02
CA THR A 590 11.92 24.24 -7.63
C THR A 590 12.21 23.68 -6.26
N ASP A 591 11.19 23.53 -5.43
CA ASP A 591 11.23 22.91 -4.11
C ASP A 591 10.40 21.64 -4.14
N HIS A 592 11.07 20.48 -3.97
CA HIS A 592 10.48 19.16 -4.11
C HIS A 592 11.37 18.08 -3.50
N ASP A 593 10.79 16.92 -3.16
CA ASP A 593 11.52 15.77 -2.61
C ASP A 593 11.72 14.62 -3.63
N GLY A 594 11.61 14.94 -4.94
CA GLY A 594 11.97 14.04 -6.04
C GLY A 594 11.14 12.77 -6.08
N ALA A 595 11.84 11.63 -6.25
CA ALA A 595 11.21 10.32 -6.36
C ALA A 595 10.80 9.71 -5.02
N PHE A 596 10.85 10.45 -3.90
CA PHE A 596 10.48 9.92 -2.58
C PHE A 596 9.00 9.47 -2.54
N ILE A 597 8.15 10.05 -3.38
CA ILE A 597 6.75 9.68 -3.62
C ILE A 597 6.55 8.30 -4.31
N ALA A 598 7.65 7.63 -4.74
CA ALA A 598 7.60 6.33 -5.44
C ALA A 598 7.97 5.18 -4.49
N ASP A 599 7.20 5.00 -3.43
CA ASP A 599 7.45 4.16 -2.27
C ASP A 599 6.40 3.05 -2.06
N GLY A 600 5.65 2.71 -3.11
CA GLY A 600 4.64 1.66 -3.10
C GLY A 600 5.18 0.25 -3.34
N VAL A 601 4.38 -0.76 -2.97
CA VAL A 601 4.59 -2.18 -3.32
C VAL A 601 4.07 -2.52 -4.71
N VAL A 602 3.39 -1.59 -5.38
CA VAL A 602 2.99 -1.66 -6.78
C VAL A 602 3.40 -0.38 -7.53
N LEU A 603 3.65 -0.52 -8.83
CA LEU A 603 3.90 0.60 -9.75
C LEU A 603 2.62 1.40 -10.01
N PRO A 604 2.67 2.60 -10.62
CA PRO A 604 1.51 3.46 -10.81
C PRO A 604 0.33 2.82 -11.57
N ASP A 605 0.58 1.81 -12.38
CA ASP A 605 -0.45 1.06 -13.12
C ASP A 605 -0.94 -0.21 -12.39
N ARG A 606 -0.59 -0.39 -11.11
CA ARG A 606 -0.82 -1.59 -10.28
C ARG A 606 0.00 -2.82 -10.68
N THR A 607 1.00 -2.69 -11.54
CA THR A 607 1.98 -3.76 -11.75
C THR A 607 2.69 -4.05 -10.43
N VAL A 608 2.68 -5.31 -10.00
CA VAL A 608 3.21 -5.68 -8.69
C VAL A 608 4.74 -5.67 -8.68
N LYS A 609 5.33 -5.10 -7.63
CA LYS A 609 6.76 -5.22 -7.36
C LYS A 609 7.11 -6.58 -6.75
N PRO A 610 8.36 -7.04 -6.84
CA PRO A 610 8.79 -8.37 -6.35
C PRO A 610 8.45 -8.68 -4.90
N VAL A 611 8.41 -7.69 -4.02
CA VAL A 611 8.02 -7.84 -2.60
C VAL A 611 6.62 -8.44 -2.42
N MET A 612 5.70 -8.19 -3.34
CA MET A 612 4.34 -8.73 -3.24
C MET A 612 4.35 -10.27 -3.26
N TYR A 613 5.20 -10.88 -4.07
CA TYR A 613 5.35 -12.34 -4.10
C TYR A 613 5.96 -12.88 -2.80
N GLU A 614 6.92 -12.19 -2.21
CA GLU A 614 7.46 -12.57 -0.91
C GLU A 614 6.42 -12.45 0.20
N HIS A 615 5.68 -11.34 0.25
CA HIS A 615 4.60 -11.14 1.21
C HIS A 615 3.55 -12.25 1.11
N ARG A 616 3.16 -12.66 -0.11
CA ARG A 616 2.20 -13.76 -0.33
C ARG A 616 2.66 -15.06 0.31
N GLU A 617 3.93 -15.42 0.16
CA GLU A 617 4.49 -16.65 0.75
C GLU A 617 4.63 -16.53 2.28
N LEU A 618 4.99 -15.34 2.80
CA LEU A 618 5.06 -15.09 4.24
C LEU A 618 3.66 -15.10 4.89
N ALA A 619 2.64 -14.67 4.15
CA ALA A 619 1.24 -14.67 4.57
C ALA A 619 0.51 -16.00 4.32
N ALA A 620 1.19 -17.02 3.81
CA ALA A 620 0.60 -18.30 3.39
C ALA A 620 -0.30 -18.90 4.46
N PRO A 621 -1.58 -19.23 4.13
CA PRO A 621 -2.51 -19.89 5.04
C PRO A 621 -2.12 -21.34 5.34
N LEU A 622 -1.40 -21.97 4.42
CA LEU A 622 -0.90 -23.34 4.55
C LEU A 622 0.62 -23.33 4.43
N ARG A 623 1.30 -23.90 5.42
CA ARG A 623 2.76 -23.97 5.44
C ARG A 623 3.27 -25.40 5.48
N LEU A 624 4.41 -25.61 4.83
CA LEU A 624 5.19 -26.84 4.88
C LEU A 624 6.33 -26.67 5.90
N ARG A 625 6.16 -27.28 7.08
CA ARG A 625 7.11 -27.13 8.21
C ARG A 625 8.23 -28.18 8.22
N GLY A 626 8.70 -28.55 7.05
CA GLY A 626 9.81 -29.46 6.91
C GLY A 626 9.40 -30.91 6.59
N PHE A 627 10.39 -31.78 6.61
CA PHE A 627 10.28 -33.19 6.27
C PHE A 627 10.77 -34.03 7.45
N ARG A 628 9.96 -35.01 7.85
CA ARG A 628 10.34 -36.04 8.81
C ARG A 628 10.33 -37.40 8.12
N HIS A 629 10.93 -38.41 8.75
CA HIS A 629 10.95 -39.77 8.17
C HIS A 629 9.53 -40.37 8.00
N GLU A 630 8.53 -39.86 8.72
CA GLU A 630 7.12 -40.27 8.54
C GLU A 630 6.41 -39.52 7.39
N GLY A 631 6.95 -38.41 6.88
CA GLY A 631 6.36 -37.62 5.82
C GLY A 631 6.59 -36.11 5.95
N LEU A 632 5.78 -35.35 5.22
CA LEU A 632 5.78 -33.89 5.18
C LEU A 632 4.86 -33.35 6.28
N VAL A 633 5.26 -32.30 6.97
CA VAL A 633 4.46 -31.65 8.02
C VAL A 633 3.77 -30.40 7.43
N LEU A 634 2.45 -30.49 7.27
CA LEU A 634 1.60 -29.36 6.87
C LEU A 634 0.97 -28.72 8.11
N SER A 635 0.77 -27.40 8.08
CA SER A 635 0.11 -26.65 9.17
C SER A 635 -0.80 -25.56 8.62
N ASN A 636 -2.00 -25.41 9.23
CA ASN A 636 -2.90 -24.31 8.98
C ASN A 636 -2.48 -23.08 9.80
N HIS A 637 -2.20 -21.96 9.13
CA HIS A 637 -1.78 -20.68 9.74
C HIS A 637 -2.87 -19.61 9.74
N GLN A 638 -4.11 -19.98 9.42
CA GLN A 638 -5.26 -19.10 9.57
C GLN A 638 -5.69 -19.02 11.05
N HIS A 639 -6.49 -18.00 11.37
CA HIS A 639 -7.00 -17.79 12.73
C HIS A 639 -8.43 -18.30 12.91
N PHE A 640 -9.23 -18.31 11.84
CA PHE A 640 -10.69 -18.60 11.91
C PHE A 640 -11.16 -19.65 10.92
N ARG A 641 -10.44 -19.89 9.82
CA ARG A 641 -10.89 -20.72 8.70
C ARG A 641 -10.08 -22.01 8.56
N GLY A 642 -10.74 -23.11 8.17
CA GLY A 642 -10.11 -24.35 7.75
C GLY A 642 -9.43 -24.24 6.37
N LEU A 643 -9.07 -25.39 5.77
CA LEU A 643 -8.38 -25.43 4.47
C LEU A 643 -9.31 -25.80 3.30
N GLU A 644 -10.61 -25.94 3.54
CA GLU A 644 -11.62 -26.42 2.58
C GLU A 644 -11.73 -25.57 1.30
N TRP A 645 -11.34 -24.30 1.37
CA TRP A 645 -11.35 -23.37 0.24
C TRP A 645 -10.10 -23.45 -0.64
N LEU A 646 -9.14 -24.33 -0.30
CA LEU A 646 -7.87 -24.52 -0.98
C LEU A 646 -7.82 -25.83 -1.77
N ALA A 647 -7.13 -25.80 -2.88
CA ALA A 647 -6.75 -26.96 -3.67
C ALA A 647 -5.23 -27.00 -3.83
N GLY A 648 -4.66 -28.20 -3.92
CA GLY A 648 -3.20 -28.38 -3.98
C GLY A 648 -2.75 -29.26 -5.15
N GLU A 649 -1.53 -28.97 -5.62
CA GLU A 649 -0.78 -29.81 -6.55
C GLU A 649 0.68 -29.90 -6.09
N TRP A 650 1.21 -31.10 -5.97
CA TRP A 650 2.62 -31.32 -5.72
C TRP A 650 3.44 -31.21 -7.00
N GLU A 651 4.56 -30.51 -6.92
CA GLU A 651 5.55 -30.35 -7.98
C GLU A 651 6.93 -30.72 -7.45
N LEU A 652 7.54 -31.76 -8.00
CA LEU A 652 8.92 -32.18 -7.72
C LEU A 652 9.84 -31.68 -8.84
N SER A 653 10.70 -30.72 -8.54
CA SER A 653 11.73 -30.19 -9.45
C SER A 653 13.06 -30.89 -9.20
N LEU A 654 13.63 -31.51 -10.24
CA LEU A 654 14.93 -32.19 -10.22
C LEU A 654 15.96 -31.35 -10.95
N ALA A 655 17.14 -31.14 -10.37
CA ALA A 655 18.21 -30.39 -11.04
C ALA A 655 18.59 -30.98 -12.40
N HIS A 656 18.53 -32.32 -12.55
CA HIS A 656 18.77 -33.04 -13.80
C HIS A 656 17.58 -33.91 -14.09
N GLY A 657 16.72 -33.57 -15.02
CA GLY A 657 15.62 -34.47 -15.42
C GLY A 657 14.20 -33.86 -15.43
N GLY A 658 14.04 -32.58 -15.11
CA GLY A 658 12.76 -31.88 -15.26
C GLY A 658 11.86 -31.89 -14.03
N THR A 659 10.55 -31.78 -14.25
CA THR A 659 9.53 -31.60 -13.22
C THR A 659 8.50 -32.74 -13.28
N LEU A 660 8.12 -33.25 -12.11
CA LEU A 660 7.02 -34.21 -11.95
C LEU A 660 5.90 -33.54 -11.14
N THR A 661 4.63 -33.81 -11.48
CA THR A 661 3.47 -33.30 -10.77
C THR A 661 2.53 -34.41 -10.28
N ALA A 662 1.83 -34.14 -9.16
CA ALA A 662 0.80 -35.03 -8.63
C ALA A 662 -0.25 -34.20 -7.86
N ALA A 663 -1.51 -34.66 -7.86
CA ALA A 663 -2.56 -34.04 -7.06
C ALA A 663 -2.20 -34.09 -5.56
N ALA A 664 -2.54 -33.04 -4.81
CA ALA A 664 -2.39 -32.99 -3.37
C ALA A 664 -3.75 -33.03 -2.69
N ASP A 665 -4.02 -34.10 -1.94
CA ASP A 665 -5.17 -34.16 -1.03
C ASP A 665 -4.78 -33.38 0.24
N LEU A 666 -5.30 -32.16 0.41
CA LEU A 666 -5.03 -31.34 1.57
C LEU A 666 -5.78 -31.91 2.79
N PRO A 667 -5.12 -32.05 3.96
CA PRO A 667 -5.79 -32.52 5.17
C PRO A 667 -6.81 -31.50 5.68
N ASP A 668 -7.90 -31.98 6.28
CA ASP A 668 -8.85 -31.13 7.01
C ASP A 668 -8.18 -30.69 8.33
N LEU A 669 -7.74 -29.42 8.36
CA LEU A 669 -7.04 -28.81 9.51
C LEU A 669 -7.78 -27.57 9.97
N ARG A 670 -8.14 -27.52 11.24
CA ARG A 670 -8.57 -26.30 11.89
C ARG A 670 -7.40 -25.32 12.06
N PRO A 671 -7.68 -24.04 12.37
CA PRO A 671 -6.64 -23.06 12.70
C PRO A 671 -5.62 -23.60 13.72
N GLY A 672 -4.34 -23.43 13.40
CA GLY A 672 -3.22 -23.87 14.24
C GLY A 672 -2.91 -25.38 14.24
N GLU A 673 -3.76 -26.22 13.64
CA GLU A 673 -3.52 -27.65 13.59
C GLU A 673 -2.44 -28.04 12.57
N THR A 674 -1.86 -29.23 12.78
CA THR A 674 -0.83 -29.82 11.89
C THR A 674 -1.15 -31.26 11.54
N ALA A 675 -0.76 -31.69 10.35
CA ALA A 675 -0.82 -33.09 9.92
C ALA A 675 0.48 -33.53 9.25
N VAL A 676 0.76 -34.83 9.31
CA VAL A 676 1.83 -35.45 8.53
C VAL A 676 1.21 -36.11 7.31
N VAL A 677 1.68 -35.75 6.13
CA VAL A 677 1.22 -36.34 4.86
C VAL A 677 2.36 -37.10 4.19
N PRO A 678 2.10 -38.21 3.48
CA PRO A 678 3.13 -39.00 2.83
C PRO A 678 3.76 -38.20 1.66
N LEU A 679 4.98 -38.58 1.30
CA LEU A 679 5.59 -38.09 0.05
C LEU A 679 4.76 -38.57 -1.16
N PRO A 680 4.40 -37.65 -2.10
CA PRO A 680 3.58 -37.99 -3.27
C PRO A 680 4.34 -38.74 -4.37
N PHE A 681 5.67 -38.84 -4.25
CA PHE A 681 6.56 -39.45 -5.24
C PHE A 681 7.57 -40.38 -4.59
N GLU A 682 7.94 -41.44 -5.32
CA GLU A 682 9.25 -42.07 -5.12
C GLU A 682 10.32 -41.16 -5.69
N LEU A 683 11.27 -40.74 -4.84
CA LEU A 683 12.34 -39.83 -5.24
C LEU A 683 13.30 -40.54 -6.23
N PRO A 684 13.39 -40.11 -7.50
CA PRO A 684 14.29 -40.72 -8.47
C PRO A 684 15.75 -40.75 -7.96
N ALA A 685 16.43 -41.88 -8.13
CA ALA A 685 17.81 -42.06 -7.65
C ALA A 685 18.81 -41.14 -8.38
N ASP A 686 18.58 -40.89 -9.65
CA ASP A 686 19.23 -39.92 -10.49
C ASP A 686 18.45 -38.60 -10.52
N GLY A 687 18.98 -37.53 -11.07
CA GLY A 687 18.30 -36.24 -11.19
C GLY A 687 18.90 -35.14 -10.30
N GLY A 688 19.89 -35.44 -9.49
CA GLY A 688 20.63 -34.44 -8.71
C GLY A 688 19.83 -33.82 -7.57
N GLU A 689 20.01 -32.54 -7.28
CA GLU A 689 19.27 -31.77 -6.28
C GLU A 689 17.76 -31.86 -6.54
N ALA A 690 16.94 -32.03 -5.47
CA ALA A 690 15.50 -32.23 -5.58
C ALA A 690 14.74 -31.32 -4.62
N TRP A 691 13.75 -30.61 -5.16
CA TRP A 691 12.87 -29.70 -4.43
C TRP A 691 11.40 -30.07 -4.63
N LEU A 692 10.66 -30.15 -3.53
CA LEU A 692 9.23 -30.42 -3.55
C LEU A 692 8.47 -29.15 -3.18
N THR A 693 7.61 -28.69 -4.08
CA THR A 693 6.74 -27.52 -3.90
C THR A 693 5.28 -27.98 -3.81
N LEU A 694 4.52 -27.44 -2.88
CA LEU A 694 3.08 -27.58 -2.86
C LEU A 694 2.46 -26.30 -3.45
N ARG A 695 1.99 -26.36 -4.69
CA ARG A 695 1.26 -25.27 -5.32
C ARG A 695 -0.17 -25.24 -4.81
N VAL A 696 -0.54 -24.18 -4.11
CA VAL A 696 -1.86 -24.01 -3.51
C VAL A 696 -2.63 -22.94 -4.26
N THR A 697 -3.87 -23.28 -4.62
CA THR A 697 -4.79 -22.38 -5.32
C THR A 697 -6.15 -22.35 -4.63
N THR A 698 -7.02 -21.41 -5.01
CA THR A 698 -8.43 -21.43 -4.57
C THR A 698 -9.17 -22.62 -5.16
N ALA A 699 -9.97 -23.35 -4.35
CA ALA A 699 -10.78 -24.50 -4.77
C ALA A 699 -12.13 -24.08 -5.37
N GLU A 700 -12.57 -22.85 -5.14
CA GLU A 700 -13.85 -22.29 -5.54
C GLU A 700 -13.72 -20.82 -5.96
N ASP A 701 -14.77 -20.26 -6.55
CA ASP A 701 -14.84 -18.81 -6.82
C ASP A 701 -15.12 -18.08 -5.50
N LEU A 702 -14.29 -17.07 -5.20
CA LEU A 702 -14.39 -16.20 -4.04
C LEU A 702 -14.68 -14.76 -4.50
N PRO A 703 -15.22 -13.87 -3.65
CA PRO A 703 -15.48 -12.46 -4.02
C PRO A 703 -14.26 -11.70 -4.56
N TRP A 704 -13.05 -12.17 -4.23
CA TRP A 704 -11.78 -11.54 -4.60
C TRP A 704 -10.92 -12.39 -5.56
N ALA A 705 -11.30 -13.65 -5.86
CA ALA A 705 -10.50 -14.53 -6.69
C ALA A 705 -11.34 -15.63 -7.35
N PRO A 706 -11.21 -15.84 -8.67
CA PRO A 706 -11.79 -17.03 -9.30
C PRO A 706 -11.07 -18.31 -8.84
N ARG A 707 -11.75 -19.45 -8.97
CA ARG A 707 -11.16 -20.78 -8.76
C ARG A 707 -9.85 -20.93 -9.52
N GLY A 708 -8.83 -21.52 -8.87
CA GLY A 708 -7.50 -21.73 -9.45
C GLY A 708 -6.56 -20.54 -9.29
N THR A 709 -6.96 -19.48 -8.59
CA THR A 709 -6.05 -18.35 -8.28
C THR A 709 -4.93 -18.82 -7.34
N PRO A 710 -3.65 -18.54 -7.65
CA PRO A 710 -2.52 -18.88 -6.77
C PRO A 710 -2.63 -18.20 -5.39
N VAL A 711 -2.43 -19.01 -4.33
CA VAL A 711 -2.47 -18.56 -2.93
C VAL A 711 -1.08 -18.61 -2.29
N CYS A 712 -0.36 -19.71 -2.41
CA CYS A 712 1.01 -19.87 -1.93
C CYS A 712 1.70 -21.08 -2.59
N ALA A 713 3.03 -21.18 -2.40
CA ALA A 713 3.83 -22.27 -2.96
C ALA A 713 4.94 -22.73 -1.97
N PRO A 714 4.58 -23.19 -0.76
CA PRO A 714 5.57 -23.63 0.23
C PRO A 714 6.42 -24.78 -0.33
N GLN A 715 7.73 -24.71 -0.07
CA GLN A 715 8.71 -25.61 -0.68
C GLN A 715 9.64 -26.22 0.37
N VAL A 716 10.10 -27.47 0.11
CA VAL A 716 11.13 -28.16 0.90
C VAL A 716 12.16 -28.84 0.00
N ARG A 717 13.43 -28.77 0.40
CA ARG A 717 14.50 -29.52 -0.27
C ARG A 717 14.52 -30.96 0.23
N LEU A 718 14.29 -31.90 -0.66
CA LEU A 718 14.32 -33.36 -0.36
C LEU A 718 15.72 -33.95 -0.52
N ARG A 719 16.53 -33.44 -1.45
CA ARG A 719 17.90 -33.90 -1.70
C ARG A 719 18.81 -32.72 -2.02
N ALA A 720 19.94 -32.66 -1.35
CA ALA A 720 20.98 -31.65 -1.61
C ALA A 720 21.72 -31.94 -2.94
N ALA A 721 22.32 -30.88 -3.51
CA ALA A 721 23.22 -31.04 -4.65
C ALA A 721 24.45 -31.87 -4.24
N GLU A 722 24.88 -32.76 -5.12
CA GLU A 722 26.20 -33.41 -4.98
C GLU A 722 27.28 -32.44 -5.48
N PRO A 723 28.47 -32.43 -4.84
CA PRO A 723 29.60 -31.63 -5.33
C PRO A 723 29.92 -32.01 -6.77
N ALA A 724 29.93 -31.03 -7.65
CA ALA A 724 30.33 -31.24 -9.04
C ALA A 724 31.80 -31.64 -9.12
N GLY A 725 32.12 -32.75 -9.79
CA GLY A 725 33.51 -33.09 -10.11
C GLY A 725 34.16 -32.02 -11.01
N ALA A 726 35.45 -31.82 -10.88
CA ALA A 726 36.19 -30.93 -11.78
C ALA A 726 36.02 -31.44 -13.23
N PRO A 727 35.63 -30.61 -14.18
CA PRO A 727 35.48 -31.02 -15.58
C PRO A 727 36.84 -31.40 -16.17
N ALA A 728 36.85 -32.35 -17.09
CA ALA A 728 38.07 -32.77 -17.75
C ALA A 728 38.64 -31.62 -18.61
N VAL A 729 39.92 -31.40 -18.50
CA VAL A 729 40.66 -30.38 -19.32
C VAL A 729 40.67 -30.84 -20.77
N SER A 730 40.23 -30.00 -21.70
CA SER A 730 40.11 -30.31 -23.12
C SER A 730 40.11 -29.04 -23.98
N GLY A 731 40.96 -28.97 -24.97
CA GLY A 731 41.00 -27.83 -25.89
C GLY A 731 42.06 -26.78 -25.54
N ARG A 732 41.84 -25.54 -25.92
CA ARG A 732 42.71 -24.39 -25.67
C ARG A 732 41.91 -23.15 -25.39
N VAL A 733 42.33 -22.35 -24.46
CA VAL A 733 41.78 -21.01 -24.19
C VAL A 733 42.55 -19.96 -25.00
N GLU A 734 41.81 -19.01 -25.56
CA GLU A 734 42.35 -17.84 -26.25
C GLU A 734 42.10 -16.58 -25.43
N THR A 735 43.17 -15.81 -25.21
CA THR A 735 43.11 -14.50 -24.58
C THR A 735 43.80 -13.47 -25.47
N ASP A 736 43.36 -12.21 -25.39
CA ASP A 736 44.00 -11.10 -26.09
C ASP A 736 45.31 -10.63 -25.36
N ALA A 737 45.91 -9.56 -25.87
CA ALA A 737 47.11 -8.99 -25.30
C ALA A 737 46.93 -8.42 -23.88
N GLU A 738 45.72 -8.04 -23.52
CA GLU A 738 45.35 -7.56 -22.20
C GLU A 738 44.89 -8.69 -21.24
N GLY A 739 45.03 -9.95 -21.67
CA GLY A 739 44.67 -11.14 -20.89
C GLY A 739 43.14 -11.33 -20.82
N LEU A 740 42.35 -10.69 -21.65
CA LEU A 740 40.93 -10.82 -21.70
C LEU A 740 40.51 -12.05 -22.51
N LEU A 741 39.55 -12.81 -22.04
CA LEU A 741 38.99 -14.00 -22.70
C LEU A 741 38.40 -13.65 -24.07
N VAL A 742 38.85 -14.31 -25.14
CA VAL A 742 38.25 -14.20 -26.47
C VAL A 742 37.23 -15.31 -26.67
N HIS A 743 35.98 -14.93 -26.88
CA HIS A 743 34.87 -15.88 -27.07
C HIS A 743 33.85 -15.38 -28.11
N PRO A 744 33.38 -16.21 -29.06
CA PRO A 744 32.56 -15.76 -30.19
C PRO A 744 31.19 -15.23 -29.80
N LEU A 745 30.65 -15.61 -28.63
CA LEU A 745 29.34 -15.15 -28.13
C LEU A 745 29.45 -13.97 -27.15
N LEU A 746 30.65 -13.44 -26.87
CA LEU A 746 30.86 -12.31 -25.98
C LEU A 746 31.33 -11.07 -26.75
N THR A 747 30.74 -9.92 -26.47
CA THR A 747 31.17 -8.60 -26.93
C THR A 747 32.07 -7.89 -25.93
N SER A 748 31.93 -8.25 -24.65
CA SER A 748 32.83 -7.84 -23.57
C SER A 748 33.21 -9.05 -22.73
N SER A 749 34.50 -9.18 -22.48
CA SER A 749 35.10 -10.29 -21.69
C SER A 749 34.74 -10.19 -20.22
N PRO A 750 34.72 -11.33 -19.49
CA PRO A 750 34.52 -11.34 -18.05
C PRO A 750 35.55 -10.50 -17.28
N THR A 751 35.05 -9.52 -16.53
CA THR A 751 35.85 -8.63 -15.66
C THR A 751 35.23 -8.50 -14.28
N LEU A 752 36.03 -8.03 -13.30
CA LEU A 752 35.54 -7.81 -11.93
C LEU A 752 34.47 -6.70 -11.90
N SER A 753 33.37 -6.94 -11.16
CA SER A 753 32.33 -5.98 -10.84
C SER A 753 32.21 -5.81 -9.33
N LEU A 754 32.28 -4.55 -8.85
CA LEU A 754 32.05 -4.16 -7.45
C LEU A 754 30.91 -3.14 -7.31
N TRP A 755 30.35 -2.71 -8.43
CA TRP A 755 29.33 -1.67 -8.52
C TRP A 755 27.97 -2.22 -8.93
N ARG A 756 26.90 -1.74 -8.31
CA ARG A 756 25.50 -1.85 -8.82
C ARG A 756 24.95 -0.44 -9.06
N ALA A 757 23.97 -0.30 -9.94
CA ALA A 757 23.22 0.94 -10.02
C ALA A 757 22.54 1.16 -8.66
N PRO A 758 22.87 2.25 -7.95
CA PRO A 758 22.39 2.43 -6.58
C PRO A 758 20.87 2.40 -6.52
N THR A 759 20.33 1.63 -5.57
CA THR A 759 18.90 1.70 -5.24
C THR A 759 18.59 2.98 -4.48
N ASP A 760 17.29 3.31 -4.32
CA ASP A 760 16.90 4.46 -3.50
C ASP A 760 17.37 4.29 -2.05
N ASN A 761 17.40 3.07 -1.53
CA ASN A 761 17.99 2.77 -0.22
C ASN A 761 19.50 3.07 -0.18
N ASP A 762 20.23 2.72 -1.22
CA ASP A 762 21.67 3.02 -1.29
C ASP A 762 21.97 4.52 -1.33
N GLU A 763 21.13 5.29 -2.06
CA GLU A 763 21.32 6.74 -2.16
C GLU A 763 20.95 7.45 -0.84
N LEU A 764 19.75 7.21 -0.32
CA LEU A 764 19.24 7.90 0.87
C LEU A 764 19.89 7.39 2.16
N GLY A 765 20.21 6.09 2.23
CA GLY A 765 20.96 5.50 3.34
C GLY A 765 22.47 5.84 3.34
N GLY A 766 22.98 6.53 2.31
CA GLY A 766 24.35 7.03 2.23
C GLY A 766 25.39 6.02 1.72
N MET A 767 25.04 4.77 1.39
CA MET A 767 25.96 3.76 0.88
C MET A 767 26.51 4.14 -0.50
N ALA A 768 25.67 4.64 -1.40
CA ALA A 768 26.10 5.07 -2.73
C ALA A 768 27.14 6.19 -2.66
N LEU A 769 27.00 7.14 -1.74
CA LEU A 769 28.01 8.18 -1.51
C LEU A 769 29.34 7.60 -1.03
N ARG A 770 29.31 6.60 -0.14
CA ARG A 770 30.53 5.89 0.31
C ARG A 770 31.22 5.20 -0.86
N TRP A 771 30.48 4.41 -1.65
CA TRP A 771 31.03 3.68 -2.80
C TRP A 771 31.66 4.60 -3.84
N ARG A 772 31.00 5.74 -4.15
CA ARG A 772 31.57 6.79 -5.03
C ARG A 772 32.82 7.44 -4.42
N THR A 773 32.82 7.70 -3.12
CA THR A 773 33.99 8.23 -2.42
C THR A 773 35.17 7.27 -2.50
N TRP A 774 34.90 5.96 -2.43
CA TRP A 774 35.93 4.94 -2.64
C TRP A 774 36.37 4.77 -4.11
N GLY A 775 35.59 5.29 -5.08
CA GLY A 775 35.82 5.18 -6.52
C GLY A 775 35.43 3.82 -7.12
N LEU A 776 34.41 3.14 -6.53
CA LEU A 776 33.96 1.83 -7.02
C LEU A 776 33.14 1.95 -8.32
N ASP A 777 32.55 3.10 -8.61
CA ASP A 777 31.86 3.45 -9.85
C ASP A 777 32.80 3.72 -11.04
N SER A 778 34.10 3.82 -10.79
CA SER A 778 35.10 4.26 -11.77
C SER A 778 36.42 3.46 -11.69
N LEU A 779 36.28 2.15 -11.44
CA LEU A 779 37.45 1.23 -11.33
C LEU A 779 38.30 1.19 -12.61
N VAL A 780 39.58 1.33 -12.45
CA VAL A 780 40.56 1.23 -13.56
C VAL A 780 41.31 -0.08 -13.48
N ARG A 781 41.09 -0.98 -14.46
CA ARG A 781 41.78 -2.25 -14.57
C ARG A 781 43.21 -2.02 -15.12
N LYS A 782 44.19 -2.64 -14.47
CA LYS A 782 45.56 -2.71 -14.90
C LYS A 782 46.03 -4.17 -14.95
N LEU A 783 46.43 -4.64 -16.10
CA LEU A 783 47.05 -5.95 -16.25
C LEU A 783 48.39 -6.01 -15.50
N VAL A 784 48.53 -6.99 -14.61
CA VAL A 784 49.82 -7.24 -13.91
C VAL A 784 50.61 -8.35 -14.59
N SER A 785 49.98 -9.46 -14.91
CA SER A 785 50.61 -10.56 -15.62
C SER A 785 49.65 -11.52 -16.31
N VAL A 786 50.06 -12.10 -17.42
CA VAL A 786 49.45 -13.26 -18.08
C VAL A 786 50.45 -14.40 -18.07
N ARG A 787 50.06 -15.58 -17.60
CA ARG A 787 50.90 -16.78 -17.56
C ARG A 787 50.18 -17.96 -18.16
N GLN A 788 50.85 -18.65 -19.08
CA GLN A 788 50.36 -19.93 -19.56
C GLN A 788 50.75 -21.01 -18.54
N GLU A 789 49.78 -21.74 -18.00
CA GLU A 789 49.97 -22.82 -17.03
C GLU A 789 49.35 -24.11 -17.56
N GLY A 790 50.16 -24.96 -18.23
CA GLY A 790 49.66 -26.12 -18.98
C GLY A 790 48.76 -25.68 -20.14
N ASP A 791 47.56 -26.21 -20.23
CA ASP A 791 46.54 -25.83 -21.24
C ASP A 791 45.72 -24.59 -20.81
N GLY A 792 45.85 -24.11 -19.57
CA GLY A 792 45.13 -22.97 -19.00
C GLY A 792 45.96 -21.68 -19.00
N VAL A 793 45.26 -20.55 -18.75
CA VAL A 793 45.83 -19.21 -18.66
C VAL A 793 45.50 -18.58 -17.31
N THR A 794 46.51 -18.16 -16.57
CA THR A 794 46.36 -17.38 -15.34
C THR A 794 46.56 -15.89 -15.63
N VAL A 795 45.61 -15.06 -15.30
CA VAL A 795 45.62 -13.60 -15.44
C VAL A 795 45.56 -12.97 -14.06
N LEU A 796 46.49 -12.06 -13.78
CA LEU A 796 46.47 -11.24 -12.57
C LEU A 796 46.25 -9.78 -12.99
N SER A 797 45.21 -9.15 -12.43
CA SER A 797 44.89 -7.75 -12.64
C SER A 797 44.81 -7.00 -11.32
N GLU A 798 45.09 -5.71 -11.33
CA GLU A 798 44.76 -4.77 -10.26
C GLU A 798 43.68 -3.83 -10.73
N TYR A 799 42.69 -3.60 -9.89
CA TYR A 799 41.63 -2.61 -10.11
C TYR A 799 41.89 -1.46 -9.14
N ALA A 800 42.28 -0.32 -9.69
CA ALA A 800 42.53 0.88 -8.90
C ALA A 800 41.22 1.63 -8.64
N ALA A 801 40.99 1.92 -7.40
CA ALA A 801 39.91 2.80 -6.90
C ALA A 801 40.57 3.96 -6.13
N THR A 802 39.80 4.99 -5.77
CA THR A 802 40.30 6.16 -5.02
C THR A 802 40.87 5.77 -3.65
N ALA A 803 40.18 4.88 -2.95
CA ALA A 803 40.51 4.49 -1.58
C ALA A 803 41.44 3.25 -1.49
N GLY A 804 41.68 2.52 -2.59
CA GLY A 804 42.47 1.31 -2.52
C GLY A 804 42.63 0.60 -3.86
N VAL A 805 43.26 -0.57 -3.82
CA VAL A 805 43.48 -1.42 -5.00
C VAL A 805 42.97 -2.81 -4.71
N VAL A 806 42.08 -3.31 -5.57
CA VAL A 806 41.59 -4.69 -5.52
C VAL A 806 42.41 -5.56 -6.43
N ARG A 807 42.98 -6.66 -5.90
CA ARG A 807 43.69 -7.66 -6.70
C ARG A 807 42.71 -8.70 -7.19
N HIS A 808 42.70 -8.95 -8.50
CA HIS A 808 41.85 -9.94 -9.13
C HIS A 808 42.66 -10.97 -9.89
N ARG A 809 42.49 -12.23 -9.54
CA ARG A 809 43.13 -13.38 -10.22
C ARG A 809 42.05 -14.17 -10.94
N GLN A 810 42.27 -14.42 -12.24
CA GLN A 810 41.44 -15.31 -13.07
C GLN A 810 42.26 -16.47 -13.59
N VAL A 811 41.71 -17.68 -13.54
CA VAL A 811 42.32 -18.87 -14.16
C VAL A 811 41.31 -19.42 -15.16
N PHE A 812 41.69 -19.32 -16.43
CA PHE A 812 40.92 -19.89 -17.54
C PHE A 812 41.42 -21.28 -17.85
N THR A 813 40.59 -22.30 -17.65
CA THR A 813 40.91 -23.70 -17.94
C THR A 813 40.00 -24.18 -19.07
N PRO A 814 40.57 -24.67 -20.21
CA PRO A 814 39.74 -25.18 -21.30
C PRO A 814 39.06 -26.50 -20.87
N VAL A 815 37.79 -26.60 -21.17
CA VAL A 815 36.98 -27.80 -20.90
C VAL A 815 36.25 -28.20 -22.17
N GLU A 816 35.67 -29.39 -22.22
CA GLU A 816 34.89 -29.84 -23.38
C GLU A 816 33.74 -28.87 -23.70
N GLY A 817 33.77 -28.28 -24.90
CA GLY A 817 32.82 -27.32 -25.40
C GLY A 817 32.85 -25.93 -24.77
N GLY A 818 33.94 -25.56 -24.00
CA GLY A 818 33.97 -24.26 -23.36
C GLY A 818 35.16 -23.96 -22.50
N VAL A 819 34.96 -23.10 -21.50
CA VAL A 819 36.02 -22.65 -20.57
C VAL A 819 35.49 -22.64 -19.13
N ARG A 820 36.27 -23.16 -18.20
CA ARG A 820 36.08 -22.95 -16.75
C ARG A 820 36.86 -21.72 -16.33
N VAL A 821 36.24 -20.88 -15.54
CA VAL A 821 36.84 -19.67 -14.95
C VAL A 821 36.83 -19.81 -13.44
N ASP A 822 38.04 -19.83 -12.83
CA ASP A 822 38.23 -19.79 -11.38
C ASP A 822 38.72 -18.38 -11.03
N GLU A 823 37.99 -17.70 -10.13
CA GLU A 823 38.22 -16.29 -9.81
C GLU A 823 38.48 -16.08 -8.33
N GLN A 824 39.36 -15.10 -8.04
CA GLN A 824 39.63 -14.63 -6.69
C GLN A 824 39.79 -13.11 -6.72
N ALA A 825 38.97 -12.39 -5.93
CA ALA A 825 39.16 -10.98 -5.63
C ALA A 825 39.64 -10.81 -4.18
N GLU A 826 40.59 -9.93 -3.95
CA GLU A 826 41.11 -9.56 -2.64
C GLU A 826 40.78 -8.08 -2.41
N LEU A 827 39.79 -7.83 -1.57
CA LEU A 827 39.29 -6.49 -1.19
C LEU A 827 40.09 -6.00 0.03
N PRO A 828 40.62 -4.78 0.01
CA PRO A 828 41.24 -4.17 1.18
C PRO A 828 40.26 -3.88 2.30
N GLU A 829 40.74 -3.73 3.53
CA GLU A 829 39.92 -3.50 4.74
C GLU A 829 39.12 -2.20 4.69
N GLU A 830 39.53 -1.23 3.89
CA GLU A 830 38.84 0.04 3.67
C GLU A 830 37.50 -0.13 2.98
N PHE A 831 37.27 -1.24 2.27
CA PHE A 831 36.01 -1.56 1.57
C PHE A 831 35.14 -2.46 2.47
N ASP A 832 34.70 -1.92 3.61
CA ASP A 832 34.03 -2.65 4.67
C ASP A 832 32.60 -3.09 4.32
N ASP A 833 31.98 -2.55 3.25
CA ASP A 833 30.67 -2.94 2.74
C ASP A 833 30.49 -2.48 1.28
N VAL A 834 30.71 -3.37 0.31
CA VAL A 834 30.57 -3.06 -1.12
C VAL A 834 29.25 -3.56 -1.69
N ALA A 835 28.82 -3.01 -2.83
CA ALA A 835 27.55 -3.37 -3.46
C ALA A 835 27.50 -4.84 -3.91
N ARG A 836 28.59 -5.32 -4.53
CA ARG A 836 28.75 -6.71 -4.99
C ARG A 836 30.23 -7.06 -5.13
N VAL A 837 30.52 -8.35 -5.20
CA VAL A 837 31.79 -8.90 -5.68
C VAL A 837 31.47 -9.99 -6.69
N GLY A 838 31.81 -9.79 -7.93
CA GLY A 838 31.45 -10.76 -8.98
C GLY A 838 32.07 -10.44 -10.34
N THR A 839 31.54 -11.08 -11.34
CA THR A 839 31.96 -10.98 -12.73
C THR A 839 30.88 -10.31 -13.56
N VAL A 840 31.28 -9.41 -14.47
CA VAL A 840 30.41 -8.85 -15.50
C VAL A 840 30.93 -9.12 -16.90
N PHE A 841 30.04 -9.47 -17.84
CA PHE A 841 30.34 -9.58 -19.27
C PHE A 841 29.15 -9.23 -20.13
N GLU A 842 29.37 -8.96 -21.42
CA GLU A 842 28.28 -8.68 -22.37
C GLU A 842 28.28 -9.72 -23.49
N THR A 843 27.07 -10.03 -23.97
CA THR A 843 26.86 -11.02 -25.04
C THR A 843 26.67 -10.35 -26.40
N VAL A 844 26.76 -11.15 -27.47
CA VAL A 844 26.27 -10.76 -28.80
C VAL A 844 24.74 -10.56 -28.78
N ALA A 845 24.25 -9.84 -29.79
CA ALA A 845 22.81 -9.63 -29.96
C ALA A 845 22.05 -10.93 -30.27
N GLY A 846 20.75 -10.97 -29.93
CA GLY A 846 19.84 -12.06 -30.29
C GLY A 846 19.77 -13.21 -29.28
N LEU A 847 20.51 -13.14 -28.17
CA LEU A 847 20.34 -14.08 -27.05
C LEU A 847 19.24 -13.54 -26.11
N ASP A 848 17.97 -13.83 -26.46
CA ASP A 848 16.81 -13.13 -25.91
C ASP A 848 16.01 -13.95 -24.87
N LEU A 849 16.42 -15.22 -24.65
CA LEU A 849 15.72 -16.13 -23.76
C LEU A 849 16.65 -16.62 -22.66
N LEU A 850 16.28 -16.37 -21.39
CA LEU A 850 16.95 -16.93 -20.22
C LEU A 850 16.19 -18.14 -19.71
N GLU A 851 16.90 -19.29 -19.58
CA GLU A 851 16.41 -20.46 -18.87
C GLU A 851 17.36 -20.77 -17.71
N TRP A 852 16.84 -21.02 -16.50
CA TRP A 852 17.71 -21.31 -15.34
C TRP A 852 17.10 -22.33 -14.39
N PHE A 853 17.97 -22.96 -13.61
CA PHE A 853 17.59 -23.73 -12.43
C PHE A 853 18.10 -23.00 -11.19
N GLY A 854 17.17 -22.53 -10.36
CA GLY A 854 17.45 -21.71 -9.21
C GLY A 854 16.15 -21.10 -8.67
N GLN A 855 16.26 -20.07 -7.82
CA GLN A 855 15.09 -19.33 -7.35
C GLN A 855 14.47 -18.48 -8.48
N GLY A 856 13.16 -18.36 -8.48
CA GLY A 856 12.41 -17.61 -9.48
C GLY A 856 10.91 -17.91 -9.50
N PRO A 857 10.17 -17.43 -10.53
CA PRO A 857 10.67 -16.59 -11.65
C PRO A 857 10.91 -15.13 -11.29
N TRP A 858 10.43 -14.70 -10.10
CA TRP A 858 10.46 -13.32 -9.63
C TRP A 858 11.89 -12.85 -9.32
N GLU A 859 12.09 -11.54 -9.35
CA GLU A 859 13.30 -10.89 -8.90
C GLU A 859 13.55 -11.20 -7.41
N SER A 860 14.80 -11.55 -7.08
CA SER A 860 15.19 -11.92 -5.72
C SER A 860 16.63 -11.50 -5.40
N TYR A 861 16.87 -11.16 -4.13
CA TYR A 861 18.14 -10.73 -3.58
C TYR A 861 18.41 -11.47 -2.25
N PRO A 862 19.64 -11.43 -1.69
CA PRO A 862 19.97 -12.21 -0.50
C PRO A 862 19.02 -12.01 0.69
N ASP A 863 18.53 -10.78 0.92
CA ASP A 863 17.61 -10.42 1.99
C ASP A 863 16.14 -10.30 1.54
N ARG A 864 15.83 -10.65 0.27
CA ARG A 864 14.47 -10.69 -0.30
C ARG A 864 14.37 -11.85 -1.28
N SER A 865 14.18 -13.06 -0.77
CA SER A 865 14.17 -14.28 -1.58
C SER A 865 13.09 -15.30 -1.19
N GLY A 866 12.33 -15.03 -0.13
CA GLY A 866 11.31 -15.92 0.41
C GLY A 866 10.16 -16.23 -0.55
N GLY A 867 9.84 -15.34 -1.49
CA GLY A 867 8.79 -15.51 -2.49
C GLY A 867 9.19 -16.25 -3.76
N ALA A 868 10.45 -16.68 -3.88
CA ALA A 868 11.01 -17.26 -5.11
C ALA A 868 11.37 -18.74 -4.92
N PRO A 869 10.49 -19.70 -5.27
CA PRO A 869 10.79 -21.13 -5.16
C PRO A 869 11.90 -21.56 -6.13
N VAL A 870 12.70 -22.55 -5.72
CA VAL A 870 13.72 -23.17 -6.58
C VAL A 870 13.03 -24.10 -7.59
N GLY A 871 13.33 -23.90 -8.88
CA GLY A 871 12.75 -24.68 -9.96
C GLY A 871 13.41 -24.41 -11.30
N HIS A 872 12.80 -24.93 -12.36
CA HIS A 872 13.15 -24.61 -13.74
C HIS A 872 12.31 -23.42 -14.19
N HIS A 873 12.97 -22.36 -14.63
CA HIS A 873 12.32 -21.15 -15.10
C HIS A 873 12.76 -20.83 -16.51
N ARG A 874 11.88 -20.19 -17.29
CA ARG A 874 12.12 -19.76 -18.66
C ARG A 874 11.39 -18.43 -18.88
N VAL A 875 12.15 -17.36 -19.16
CA VAL A 875 11.60 -16.02 -19.28
C VAL A 875 12.38 -15.24 -20.35
N PRO A 876 11.71 -14.49 -21.26
CA PRO A 876 12.37 -13.53 -22.13
C PRO A 876 13.19 -12.51 -21.34
N VAL A 877 14.38 -12.13 -21.84
CA VAL A 877 15.28 -11.21 -21.13
C VAL A 877 14.61 -9.87 -20.81
N ASP A 878 13.78 -9.37 -21.73
CA ASP A 878 13.11 -8.07 -21.56
C ASP A 878 12.04 -8.10 -20.46
N GLU A 879 11.54 -9.27 -20.05
CA GLU A 879 10.59 -9.45 -18.96
C GLU A 879 11.28 -9.67 -17.59
N LEU A 880 12.61 -9.75 -17.55
CA LEU A 880 13.36 -9.95 -16.30
C LEU A 880 13.53 -8.64 -15.53
N PHE A 881 13.44 -7.51 -16.19
CA PHE A 881 13.67 -6.18 -15.66
C PHE A 881 12.41 -5.59 -15.02
N THR A 882 12.51 -5.15 -13.76
CA THR A 882 11.43 -4.40 -13.09
C THR A 882 11.62 -2.91 -13.40
N PRO A 883 10.63 -2.24 -14.06
CA PRO A 883 10.77 -0.85 -14.49
C PRO A 883 10.46 0.13 -13.35
N TYR A 884 11.32 0.18 -12.34
CA TYR A 884 11.19 1.17 -11.25
C TYR A 884 11.14 2.59 -11.83
N LEU A 885 10.37 3.51 -11.23
CA LEU A 885 10.17 4.87 -11.74
C LEU A 885 11.51 5.59 -11.95
N ARG A 886 12.38 5.52 -10.94
CA ARG A 886 13.79 5.91 -11.07
C ARG A 886 14.60 4.68 -11.38
N PRO A 887 15.30 4.61 -12.52
CA PRO A 887 16.12 3.45 -12.88
C PRO A 887 17.21 3.18 -11.85
N GLN A 888 17.33 1.90 -11.47
CA GLN A 888 18.26 1.42 -10.43
C GLN A 888 18.55 -0.06 -10.63
N GLU A 889 19.34 -0.69 -9.74
CA GLU A 889 19.60 -2.14 -9.77
C GLU A 889 18.29 -2.91 -9.89
N SER A 890 18.22 -3.84 -10.82
CA SER A 890 17.04 -4.66 -11.12
C SER A 890 17.43 -5.98 -11.80
N GLY A 891 16.48 -6.91 -11.87
CA GLY A 891 16.64 -8.16 -12.61
C GLY A 891 17.43 -9.24 -11.89
N GLY A 892 17.75 -9.07 -10.60
CA GLY A 892 18.48 -10.06 -9.82
C GLY A 892 17.72 -11.37 -9.64
N ARG A 893 18.43 -12.50 -9.68
CA ARG A 893 17.93 -13.86 -9.38
C ARG A 893 18.89 -14.53 -8.41
N HIS A 894 18.42 -14.80 -7.19
CA HIS A 894 19.24 -15.42 -6.15
C HIS A 894 19.27 -16.94 -6.27
N GLY A 895 20.31 -17.57 -5.76
CA GLY A 895 20.39 -19.02 -5.64
C GLY A 895 20.35 -19.77 -6.97
N VAL A 896 20.89 -19.22 -8.04
CA VAL A 896 20.96 -19.87 -9.35
C VAL A 896 22.14 -20.85 -9.39
N ARG A 897 21.93 -22.04 -9.96
CA ARG A 897 22.95 -23.10 -10.11
C ARG A 897 23.49 -23.16 -11.54
N ARG A 898 22.62 -22.94 -12.50
CA ARG A 898 22.96 -22.92 -13.93
C ARG A 898 21.92 -22.13 -14.71
N PHE A 899 22.32 -21.61 -15.85
CA PHE A 899 21.42 -20.97 -16.79
C PHE A 899 21.90 -21.11 -18.22
N THR A 900 20.99 -20.89 -19.17
CA THR A 900 21.29 -20.75 -20.60
C THR A 900 20.73 -19.42 -21.10
N LEU A 901 21.46 -18.78 -21.99
CA LEU A 901 20.99 -17.66 -22.80
C LEU A 901 21.01 -18.09 -24.26
N SER A 902 19.87 -18.08 -24.91
CA SER A 902 19.70 -18.63 -26.25
C SER A 902 18.92 -17.70 -27.19
N ALA A 903 19.23 -17.86 -28.47
CA ALA A 903 18.46 -17.33 -29.58
C ALA A 903 17.33 -18.30 -29.96
N PRO A 904 16.33 -17.87 -30.80
CA PRO A 904 15.23 -18.74 -31.25
C PRO A 904 15.68 -20.01 -32.00
N ASP A 905 16.86 -20.02 -32.61
CA ASP A 905 17.46 -21.19 -33.28
C ASP A 905 18.22 -22.14 -32.34
N ALA A 906 18.11 -21.90 -31.02
CA ALA A 906 18.79 -22.60 -29.95
C ALA A 906 20.33 -22.42 -29.90
N THR A 907 20.92 -21.53 -30.72
CA THR A 907 22.30 -21.11 -30.53
C THR A 907 22.42 -20.23 -29.28
N GLY A 908 23.49 -20.40 -28.51
CA GLY A 908 23.63 -19.63 -27.26
C GLY A 908 24.75 -20.13 -26.38
N LEU A 909 24.70 -19.70 -25.13
CA LEU A 909 25.62 -20.06 -24.08
C LEU A 909 24.96 -20.74 -22.90
N ALA A 910 25.68 -21.67 -22.27
CA ALA A 910 25.30 -22.29 -21.01
C ALA A 910 26.33 -21.95 -19.94
N VAL A 911 25.85 -21.52 -18.76
CA VAL A 911 26.67 -21.24 -17.60
C VAL A 911 26.31 -22.19 -16.47
N THR A 912 27.32 -22.84 -15.88
CA THR A 912 27.18 -23.65 -14.66
C THR A 912 27.99 -22.98 -13.55
N LEU A 913 27.42 -22.77 -12.40
CA LEU A 913 28.04 -22.14 -11.23
C LEU A 913 28.56 -23.21 -10.25
N ASP A 914 29.60 -22.92 -9.50
CA ASP A 914 30.21 -23.83 -8.51
C ASP A 914 29.27 -24.11 -7.32
N GLU A 915 28.51 -23.10 -6.94
CA GLU A 915 27.46 -23.14 -5.90
C GLU A 915 26.30 -22.21 -6.28
N PRO A 916 25.15 -22.25 -5.56
CA PRO A 916 24.06 -21.31 -5.80
C PRO A 916 24.50 -19.85 -5.63
N ARG A 917 24.36 -19.04 -6.70
CA ARG A 917 24.86 -17.66 -6.76
C ARG A 917 23.76 -16.68 -7.13
N GLN A 918 24.01 -15.40 -6.88
CA GLN A 918 23.23 -14.31 -7.45
C GLN A 918 23.64 -14.11 -8.91
N ILE A 919 22.65 -13.97 -9.82
CA ILE A 919 22.86 -13.50 -11.18
C ILE A 919 21.95 -12.35 -11.51
N SER A 920 22.32 -11.54 -12.50
CA SER A 920 21.37 -10.70 -13.22
C SER A 920 21.66 -10.71 -14.72
N VAL A 921 20.60 -10.60 -15.52
CA VAL A 921 20.67 -10.55 -16.99
C VAL A 921 19.71 -9.44 -17.44
N THR A 922 20.27 -8.36 -18.00
CA THR A 922 19.49 -7.18 -18.41
C THR A 922 19.97 -6.65 -19.76
N ARG A 923 19.27 -5.62 -20.30
CA ARG A 923 19.71 -4.85 -21.47
C ARG A 923 20.48 -3.58 -21.10
N TYR A 924 20.76 -3.38 -19.82
CA TYR A 924 21.34 -2.12 -19.34
C TYR A 924 22.58 -2.39 -18.50
N ARG A 925 23.59 -1.53 -18.62
CA ARG A 925 24.72 -1.48 -17.68
C ARG A 925 24.28 -0.75 -16.41
N ALA A 926 25.01 -0.97 -15.32
CA ALA A 926 24.80 -0.22 -14.08
C ALA A 926 24.96 1.30 -14.30
N GLU A 927 25.88 1.71 -15.17
CA GLU A 927 26.12 3.11 -15.52
C GLU A 927 24.94 3.71 -16.32
N ASP A 928 24.33 2.95 -17.23
CA ASP A 928 23.14 3.37 -18.00
C ASP A 928 21.97 3.65 -17.05
N LEU A 929 21.73 2.76 -16.07
CA LEU A 929 20.71 2.90 -15.05
C LEU A 929 20.99 4.08 -14.10
N THR A 930 22.24 4.24 -13.66
CA THR A 930 22.66 5.32 -12.75
C THR A 930 22.53 6.71 -13.39
N ALA A 931 22.69 6.81 -14.72
CA ALA A 931 22.62 8.07 -15.44
C ALA A 931 21.19 8.53 -15.76
N ALA A 932 20.23 7.63 -15.79
CA ALA A 932 18.85 7.92 -16.13
C ALA A 932 18.04 8.36 -14.89
N SER A 933 17.24 9.41 -15.05
CA SER A 933 16.29 9.85 -14.02
C SER A 933 14.92 9.16 -14.16
N HIS A 934 14.52 8.82 -15.38
CA HIS A 934 13.24 8.17 -15.69
C HIS A 934 13.44 6.97 -16.62
N HIS A 935 12.50 6.04 -16.55
CA HIS A 935 12.53 4.82 -17.36
C HIS A 935 12.51 5.11 -18.88
N ASP A 936 11.81 6.13 -19.32
CA ASP A 936 11.72 6.53 -20.75
C ASP A 936 13.04 7.07 -21.34
N GLU A 937 14.03 7.34 -20.50
CA GLU A 937 15.39 7.77 -20.90
C GLU A 937 16.31 6.57 -21.20
N LEU A 938 15.92 5.36 -20.81
CA LEU A 938 16.72 4.17 -21.00
C LEU A 938 16.72 3.69 -22.47
N VAL A 939 17.92 3.38 -22.97
CA VAL A 939 18.09 2.81 -24.32
C VAL A 939 18.62 1.39 -24.18
N PRO A 940 17.80 0.36 -24.51
CA PRO A 940 18.23 -1.04 -24.35
C PRO A 940 19.34 -1.40 -25.33
N ARG A 941 20.33 -2.16 -24.86
CA ARG A 941 21.42 -2.72 -25.67
C ARG A 941 20.92 -3.87 -26.52
N ALA A 942 21.58 -4.11 -27.65
CA ALA A 942 21.23 -5.23 -28.53
C ALA A 942 21.61 -6.60 -27.93
N GLY A 943 22.67 -6.68 -27.12
CA GLY A 943 23.08 -7.86 -26.36
C GLY A 943 22.65 -7.77 -24.90
N CYS A 944 22.99 -8.79 -24.12
CA CYS A 944 22.72 -8.83 -22.68
C CYS A 944 23.93 -8.41 -21.88
N VAL A 945 23.72 -7.72 -20.76
CA VAL A 945 24.69 -7.51 -19.68
C VAL A 945 24.41 -8.58 -18.62
N VAL A 946 25.41 -9.38 -18.31
CA VAL A 946 25.33 -10.53 -17.41
C VAL A 946 26.22 -10.31 -16.21
N HIS A 947 25.67 -10.39 -15.01
CA HIS A 947 26.42 -10.42 -13.75
C HIS A 947 26.35 -11.80 -13.10
N LEU A 948 27.49 -12.26 -12.56
CA LEU A 948 27.62 -13.48 -11.75
C LEU A 948 28.28 -13.09 -10.44
N ASP A 949 27.56 -13.06 -9.34
CA ASP A 949 28.07 -12.54 -8.08
C ASP A 949 28.51 -13.65 -7.11
N ALA A 950 29.72 -13.56 -6.63
CA ALA A 950 30.21 -14.31 -5.48
C ALA A 950 29.57 -13.85 -4.18
N ALA A 951 29.33 -12.54 -4.07
CA ALA A 951 28.60 -11.90 -2.98
C ALA A 951 27.82 -10.70 -3.53
N HIS A 952 26.63 -10.48 -3.00
CA HIS A 952 25.79 -9.34 -3.32
C HIS A 952 25.16 -8.80 -2.03
N ARG A 953 25.23 -7.48 -1.84
CA ARG A 953 24.64 -6.81 -0.69
C ARG A 953 23.13 -6.90 -0.73
N GLY A 954 22.50 -7.04 0.43
CA GLY A 954 21.05 -6.92 0.60
C GLY A 954 20.51 -5.56 0.15
N LEU A 955 19.21 -5.46 0.02
CA LEU A 955 18.50 -4.24 -0.40
C LEU A 955 18.19 -3.33 0.79
N GLY A 956 17.78 -3.89 1.93
CA GLY A 956 17.33 -3.14 3.10
C GLY A 956 16.09 -2.30 2.87
N THR A 957 15.92 -1.27 3.71
CA THR A 957 14.82 -0.29 3.66
C THR A 957 15.31 1.12 4.02
N ALA A 958 16.58 1.41 3.80
CA ALA A 958 17.30 2.59 4.31
C ALA A 958 16.87 3.94 3.68
N SER A 959 15.93 3.95 2.76
CA SER A 959 15.32 5.21 2.25
C SER A 959 14.50 5.94 3.33
N CYS A 960 13.83 5.19 4.22
CA CYS A 960 13.11 5.72 5.39
C CYS A 960 13.01 4.67 6.51
N GLY A 961 14.02 3.85 6.72
CA GLY A 961 13.97 2.79 7.72
C GLY A 961 15.36 2.24 8.05
N PRO A 962 15.42 1.10 8.75
CA PRO A 962 16.70 0.43 9.00
C PRO A 962 17.35 -0.07 7.72
N ASP A 963 18.68 -0.06 7.70
CA ASP A 963 19.45 -0.74 6.67
C ASP A 963 19.27 -2.28 6.75
N THR A 964 19.79 -2.99 5.74
CA THR A 964 19.82 -4.47 5.77
C THR A 964 20.65 -4.99 6.96
N PHE A 965 20.40 -6.23 7.39
CA PHE A 965 21.13 -6.80 8.52
C PHE A 965 22.61 -7.06 8.20
N PRO A 966 23.48 -7.07 9.24
CA PRO A 966 24.92 -7.33 9.06
C PRO A 966 25.24 -8.63 8.32
N SER A 967 24.35 -9.65 8.38
CA SER A 967 24.50 -10.91 7.64
C SER A 967 24.38 -10.78 6.13
N TYR A 968 23.82 -9.67 5.63
CA TYR A 968 23.62 -9.39 4.22
C TYR A 968 24.57 -8.32 3.67
N LEU A 969 25.53 -7.85 4.47
CA LEU A 969 26.59 -6.95 4.02
C LEU A 969 27.71 -7.74 3.31
N VAL A 970 28.44 -7.07 2.44
CA VAL A 970 29.58 -7.66 1.72
C VAL A 970 30.90 -7.16 2.32
N ALA A 971 31.50 -8.02 3.16
CA ALA A 971 32.72 -7.71 3.92
C ALA A 971 33.97 -7.64 3.06
N PRO A 972 35.03 -6.94 3.51
CA PRO A 972 36.37 -6.99 2.92
C PRO A 972 37.00 -8.39 3.01
N GLY A 973 38.12 -8.60 2.32
CA GLY A 973 38.87 -9.86 2.36
C GLY A 973 38.87 -10.61 1.04
N VAL A 974 38.99 -11.94 1.11
CA VAL A 974 39.17 -12.77 -0.09
C VAL A 974 37.87 -13.45 -0.49
N HIS A 975 37.35 -13.09 -1.64
CA HIS A 975 36.19 -13.74 -2.28
C HIS A 975 36.65 -14.69 -3.38
N ARG A 976 36.07 -15.89 -3.46
CA ARG A 976 36.38 -16.92 -4.47
C ARG A 976 35.08 -17.43 -5.09
N TRP A 977 35.11 -17.62 -6.40
CA TRP A 977 34.03 -18.25 -7.14
C TRP A 977 34.53 -18.92 -8.39
N SER A 978 33.73 -19.85 -8.91
CA SER A 978 34.08 -20.54 -10.15
C SER A 978 32.81 -20.75 -10.97
N TRP A 979 32.95 -20.70 -12.26
CA TRP A 979 31.87 -20.96 -13.22
C TRP A 979 32.40 -21.54 -14.51
N THR A 980 31.50 -22.18 -15.27
CA THR A 980 31.90 -22.78 -16.55
C THR A 980 30.99 -22.26 -17.64
N LEU A 981 31.56 -21.69 -18.68
CA LEU A 981 30.91 -21.23 -19.91
C LEU A 981 31.04 -22.29 -20.99
N ARG A 982 29.93 -22.66 -21.65
CA ARG A 982 29.90 -23.54 -22.82
C ARG A 982 29.02 -22.93 -23.91
N VAL A 983 29.31 -23.32 -25.15
CA VAL A 983 28.44 -23.06 -26.31
C VAL A 983 27.33 -24.14 -26.33
N LEU A 984 26.08 -23.71 -26.57
CA LEU A 984 24.93 -24.61 -26.71
C LEU A 984 24.99 -25.37 -28.04
#